data_563423d150cbcca2a66d1ba8d1e9cbd2
#
_entry.id   563423d150cbcca2a66d1ba8d1e9cbd2
#
_cell.length_a   1.000
_cell.length_b   1.000
_cell.length_c   1.000
_cell.angle_alpha   90.00
_cell.angle_beta   90.00
_cell.angle_gamma   90.00
#
_symmetry.space_group_name_H-M   'P 1'
#
loop_
_entity.id
_entity.type
_entity.pdbx_description
1 polymer ?
#
loop_
_entity_poly.entity_id
_entity_poly.type
_entity_poly.pdbx_seq_one_letter_code
_entity_poly.pdbx_strand_id
1 'polypeptide(L)'
;MRVSLACSLQNSSIMSQERPTILEFVEKYTEKYQNKTFLREKVDGVWTETSYVKTRDESKILAAGFMALGLEKGEKAALLSEGRNLWVIAELGLLYAGGVNVPLSFKLESDHDLTFRINHSDAKYVIASESQIGKVRRVIGKCPAVQKVIVFDDIPLQENEIHIGEIRAMGLKFIEEHPGELEKRIATVGPDDYANISYTSGTTADPKGILLTHRNYTANVEQGASVISAPEGATMLIILPLDHCFAHVAGFYTMMLYGGSIATVPGGKSAITMLKNIPIAINETKPYIMLSVPAISRNFRKNIESGIKKKGPKVEKLYNFALDNAIKYNREYHNMGKPCWKLWWRKPIKDIMDKLVFKPIRNNFGGNIHFFVGGGALLDIELQRYFCAIGMPIFQGYGLSEATPIICANAEGHAIFGSSGRVVKPLDIKICGEDGEELPLGETGEIVIRGENVMAGYWKNDEATAKTIVDGWLHTGDRGYLYKKDPRYLYVTGRFKSLLISSDGEKYSPEGYEDSLADNSKFIDATVLYNNQSPYTVVVAVPNKTALADAVKAKGLDPATLEGKKAMLDILQAECDAYRPGGKHSGMFPEKWLPAAIVVAGVPFSEQNGMMNSTSKIVRGKVEKFYADRIEYAMTPEGKDLYNPKNLESIS
;
A
#
# COMPACT_ATOMS: atom_id res chain seq x y z
N MET A 1 -50.70 -15.92 -4.22
CA MET A 1 -49.84 -16.67 -5.13
C MET A 1 -48.40 -16.40 -4.75
N ARG A 2 -47.77 -17.30 -4.00
CA ARG A 2 -46.37 -17.25 -3.61
C ARG A 2 -45.55 -17.83 -4.77
N VAL A 3 -44.69 -17.06 -5.38
CA VAL A 3 -43.68 -17.57 -6.31
C VAL A 3 -42.38 -17.74 -5.52
N SER A 4 -42.10 -18.97 -5.20
CA SER A 4 -40.83 -19.45 -4.67
C SER A 4 -39.84 -19.49 -5.82
N LEU A 5 -38.83 -18.60 -5.78
CA LEU A 5 -37.62 -18.76 -6.61
C LEU A 5 -36.63 -19.65 -5.85
N ALA A 6 -36.79 -20.94 -6.05
CA ALA A 6 -35.74 -21.91 -5.76
C ALA A 6 -34.65 -21.73 -6.84
N CYS A 7 -33.56 -21.07 -6.49
CA CYS A 7 -32.35 -21.05 -7.31
C CYS A 7 -31.74 -22.47 -7.19
N SER A 8 -31.91 -23.28 -8.22
CA SER A 8 -31.29 -24.59 -8.36
C SER A 8 -29.77 -24.45 -8.33
N LEU A 9 -29.17 -24.92 -7.25
CA LEU A 9 -27.76 -25.27 -7.19
C LEU A 9 -27.51 -26.41 -8.18
N GLN A 10 -27.16 -26.08 -9.42
CA GLN A 10 -26.44 -27.02 -10.25
C GLN A 10 -25.05 -27.14 -9.67
N ASN A 11 -24.81 -28.19 -8.92
CA ASN A 11 -23.49 -28.75 -8.67
C ASN A 11 -22.87 -29.13 -10.02
N SER A 12 -22.24 -28.18 -10.69
CA SER A 12 -21.21 -28.53 -11.62
C SER A 12 -20.01 -28.94 -10.77
N SER A 13 -19.77 -30.25 -10.73
CA SER A 13 -18.44 -30.80 -10.44
C SER A 13 -17.49 -30.28 -11.54
N ILE A 14 -16.98 -29.06 -11.33
CA ILE A 14 -15.76 -28.61 -11.96
C ILE A 14 -14.72 -29.54 -11.34
N MET A 15 -14.24 -30.52 -12.13
CA MET A 15 -13.02 -31.23 -11.84
C MET A 15 -12.00 -30.12 -11.51
N SER A 16 -11.55 -30.09 -10.28
CA SER A 16 -10.56 -29.13 -9.81
C SER A 16 -9.30 -29.38 -10.61
N GLN A 17 -9.09 -28.60 -11.64
CA GLN A 17 -7.76 -28.48 -12.20
C GLN A 17 -6.90 -27.99 -11.04
N GLU A 18 -5.90 -28.79 -10.66
CA GLU A 18 -5.07 -28.50 -9.50
C GLU A 18 -4.50 -27.09 -9.67
N ARG A 19 -4.64 -26.24 -8.65
CA ARG A 19 -4.19 -24.84 -8.72
C ARG A 19 -2.69 -24.83 -9.02
N PRO A 20 -2.20 -24.08 -10.02
CA PRO A 20 -0.77 -24.04 -10.33
C PRO A 20 0.03 -23.42 -9.17
N THR A 21 1.24 -23.93 -8.97
CA THR A 21 2.26 -23.29 -8.13
C THR A 21 2.74 -21.98 -8.76
N ILE A 22 3.43 -21.13 -8.00
CA ILE A 22 4.13 -19.96 -8.56
C ILE A 22 5.13 -20.41 -9.63
N LEU A 23 5.80 -21.55 -9.44
CA LEU A 23 6.79 -22.07 -10.38
C LEU A 23 6.17 -22.39 -11.74
N GLU A 24 5.08 -23.13 -11.75
CA GLU A 24 4.32 -23.44 -12.97
C GLU A 24 3.76 -22.16 -13.63
N PHE A 25 3.35 -21.18 -12.83
CA PHE A 25 2.93 -19.87 -13.31
C PHE A 25 4.09 -19.15 -14.02
N VAL A 26 5.30 -19.13 -13.43
CA VAL A 26 6.50 -18.53 -14.04
C VAL A 26 6.87 -19.27 -15.34
N GLU A 27 6.86 -20.60 -15.34
CA GLU A 27 7.17 -21.38 -16.56
C GLU A 27 6.19 -21.07 -17.69
N LYS A 28 4.87 -21.12 -17.39
CA LYS A 28 3.80 -20.82 -18.37
C LYS A 28 3.97 -19.46 -19.04
N TYR A 29 4.23 -18.42 -18.26
CA TYR A 29 4.33 -17.07 -18.80
C TYR A 29 5.71 -16.77 -19.40
N THR A 30 6.75 -17.47 -18.96
CA THR A 30 8.05 -17.43 -19.62
C THR A 30 7.99 -18.10 -21.00
N GLU A 31 7.32 -19.23 -21.14
CA GLU A 31 7.10 -19.88 -22.42
C GLU A 31 6.30 -18.96 -23.38
N LYS A 32 5.27 -18.28 -22.87
CA LYS A 32 4.43 -17.39 -23.65
C LYS A 32 5.16 -16.12 -24.11
N TYR A 33 5.96 -15.50 -23.25
CA TYR A 33 6.53 -14.17 -23.52
C TYR A 33 8.02 -14.16 -23.82
N GLN A 34 8.72 -15.23 -23.51
CA GLN A 34 10.11 -15.52 -23.92
C GLN A 34 11.10 -14.35 -23.72
N ASN A 35 11.56 -13.79 -24.82
CA ASN A 35 12.58 -12.74 -24.84
C ASN A 35 12.04 -11.33 -24.60
N LYS A 36 10.74 -11.16 -24.31
CA LYS A 36 10.21 -9.85 -23.92
C LYS A 36 10.83 -9.40 -22.61
N THR A 37 11.01 -8.11 -22.47
CA THR A 37 11.50 -7.49 -21.24
C THR A 37 10.51 -7.73 -20.11
N PHE A 38 11.01 -8.28 -18.99
CA PHE A 38 10.23 -8.43 -17.77
C PHE A 38 10.71 -7.48 -16.67
N LEU A 39 12.02 -7.44 -16.39
CA LEU A 39 12.58 -6.61 -15.34
C LEU A 39 13.41 -5.46 -15.93
N ARG A 40 13.31 -4.30 -15.30
CA ARG A 40 14.06 -3.10 -15.65
C ARG A 40 14.62 -2.46 -14.38
N GLU A 41 15.93 -2.24 -14.35
CA GLU A 41 16.57 -1.45 -13.29
C GLU A 41 17.63 -0.53 -13.86
N LYS A 42 17.96 0.51 -13.14
CA LYS A 42 18.97 1.49 -13.55
C LYS A 42 20.30 1.19 -12.88
N VAL A 43 21.26 0.70 -13.65
CA VAL A 43 22.62 0.39 -13.19
C VAL A 43 23.56 1.42 -13.81
N ASP A 44 24.38 2.08 -13.02
CA ASP A 44 25.33 3.11 -13.44
C ASP A 44 24.71 4.20 -14.36
N GLY A 45 23.48 4.59 -14.04
CA GLY A 45 22.77 5.61 -14.78
C GLY A 45 22.08 5.13 -16.06
N VAL A 46 22.20 3.86 -16.45
CA VAL A 46 21.61 3.25 -17.65
C VAL A 46 20.54 2.25 -17.27
N TRP A 47 19.38 2.29 -17.94
CA TRP A 47 18.34 1.28 -17.77
C TRP A 47 18.77 -0.03 -18.44
N THR A 48 18.90 -1.07 -17.62
CA THR A 48 19.17 -2.45 -18.07
C THR A 48 17.86 -3.24 -18.09
N GLU A 49 17.75 -4.15 -19.04
CA GLU A 49 16.57 -4.97 -19.26
C GLU A 49 16.89 -6.45 -19.10
N THR A 50 16.03 -7.19 -18.41
CA THR A 50 16.12 -8.64 -18.24
C THR A 50 14.84 -9.26 -18.77
N SER A 51 14.97 -10.22 -19.70
CA SER A 51 13.82 -10.91 -20.32
C SER A 51 13.19 -11.93 -19.37
N TYR A 52 11.99 -12.40 -19.71
CA TYR A 52 11.31 -13.51 -19.01
C TYR A 52 12.18 -14.74 -18.91
N VAL A 53 12.76 -15.20 -20.04
CA VAL A 53 13.66 -16.36 -20.08
C VAL A 53 14.87 -16.15 -19.19
N LYS A 54 15.55 -15.00 -19.31
CA LYS A 54 16.73 -14.72 -18.49
C LYS A 54 16.39 -14.65 -17.01
N THR A 55 15.25 -14.08 -16.65
CA THR A 55 14.80 -14.03 -15.24
C THR A 55 14.60 -15.44 -14.69
N ARG A 56 13.87 -16.30 -15.40
CA ARG A 56 13.66 -17.70 -15.00
C ARG A 56 14.97 -18.46 -14.90
N ASP A 57 15.82 -18.37 -15.90
CA ASP A 57 17.05 -19.18 -15.97
C ASP A 57 18.04 -18.78 -14.88
N GLU A 58 18.24 -17.48 -14.63
CA GLU A 58 19.06 -17.01 -13.52
C GLU A 58 18.46 -17.40 -12.16
N SER A 59 17.13 -17.42 -12.03
CA SER A 59 16.46 -17.90 -10.82
C SER A 59 16.70 -19.40 -10.60
N LYS A 60 16.67 -20.23 -11.65
CA LYS A 60 17.00 -21.67 -11.56
C LYS A 60 18.45 -21.91 -11.21
N ILE A 61 19.37 -21.10 -11.75
CA ILE A 61 20.80 -21.18 -11.39
C ILE A 61 20.98 -20.85 -9.90
N LEU A 62 20.33 -19.78 -9.40
CA LEU A 62 20.38 -19.46 -7.99
C LEU A 62 19.73 -20.53 -7.12
N ALA A 63 18.63 -21.16 -7.57
CA ALA A 63 17.99 -22.27 -6.86
C ALA A 63 18.96 -23.44 -6.64
N ALA A 64 19.65 -23.85 -7.71
CA ALA A 64 20.70 -24.89 -7.60
C ALA A 64 21.83 -24.44 -6.68
N GLY A 65 22.20 -23.16 -6.68
CA GLY A 65 23.18 -22.58 -5.77
C GLY A 65 22.74 -22.63 -4.30
N PHE A 66 21.48 -22.31 -4.02
CA PHE A 66 20.91 -22.45 -2.67
C PHE A 66 20.86 -23.92 -2.22
N MET A 67 20.51 -24.85 -3.10
CA MET A 67 20.60 -26.29 -2.82
C MET A 67 22.04 -26.73 -2.53
N ALA A 68 23.00 -26.27 -3.31
CA ALA A 68 24.44 -26.57 -3.08
C ALA A 68 24.94 -25.93 -1.77
N LEU A 69 24.39 -24.81 -1.32
CA LEU A 69 24.67 -24.20 -0.02
C LEU A 69 24.04 -24.98 1.14
N GLY A 70 23.13 -25.92 0.86
CA GLY A 70 22.45 -26.76 1.84
C GLY A 70 21.03 -26.36 2.19
N LEU A 71 20.36 -25.50 1.38
CA LEU A 71 18.96 -25.14 1.59
C LEU A 71 18.06 -26.37 1.34
N GLU A 72 17.34 -26.77 2.37
CA GLU A 72 16.34 -27.83 2.29
C GLU A 72 14.93 -27.27 2.00
N LYS A 73 14.04 -28.16 1.47
CA LYS A 73 12.64 -27.79 1.22
C LYS A 73 11.95 -27.28 2.50
N GLY A 74 11.25 -26.16 2.39
CA GLY A 74 10.52 -25.52 3.50
C GLY A 74 11.41 -24.69 4.43
N GLU A 75 12.73 -24.64 4.23
CA GLU A 75 13.60 -23.74 4.97
C GLU A 75 13.42 -22.28 4.50
N LYS A 76 13.72 -21.35 5.38
CA LYS A 76 13.42 -19.94 5.20
C LYS A 76 14.68 -19.12 4.97
N ALA A 77 14.58 -18.15 4.06
CA ALA A 77 15.60 -17.12 3.87
C ALA A 77 14.98 -15.73 4.02
N ALA A 78 15.55 -14.90 4.88
CA ALA A 78 15.15 -13.52 5.03
C ALA A 78 15.77 -12.66 3.92
N LEU A 79 14.95 -11.90 3.17
CA LEU A 79 15.39 -11.06 2.06
C LEU A 79 15.20 -9.60 2.43
N LEU A 80 16.31 -8.89 2.66
CA LEU A 80 16.36 -7.49 3.08
C LEU A 80 17.08 -6.64 2.02
N SER A 81 16.34 -6.08 1.09
CA SER A 81 16.87 -5.23 0.02
C SER A 81 15.79 -4.28 -0.50
N GLU A 82 16.21 -3.17 -1.04
CA GLU A 82 15.39 -2.33 -1.92
C GLU A 82 14.99 -3.10 -3.19
N GLY A 83 13.92 -2.62 -3.86
CA GLY A 83 13.43 -3.24 -5.10
C GLY A 83 14.47 -3.13 -6.22
N ARG A 84 14.89 -4.29 -6.75
CA ARG A 84 15.86 -4.44 -7.85
C ARG A 84 15.66 -5.78 -8.56
N ASN A 85 16.27 -5.95 -9.73
CA ASN A 85 16.13 -7.20 -10.50
C ASN A 85 16.59 -8.42 -9.70
N LEU A 86 17.70 -8.31 -8.95
CA LEU A 86 18.20 -9.41 -8.11
C LEU A 86 17.25 -9.77 -6.96
N TRP A 87 16.44 -8.83 -6.46
CA TRP A 87 15.41 -9.13 -5.47
C TRP A 87 14.41 -10.17 -6.01
N VAL A 88 13.90 -9.93 -7.24
CA VAL A 88 12.95 -10.82 -7.92
C VAL A 88 13.61 -12.17 -8.26
N ILE A 89 14.83 -12.14 -8.80
CA ILE A 89 15.56 -13.35 -9.22
C ILE A 89 15.91 -14.22 -8.00
N ALA A 90 16.30 -13.61 -6.88
CA ALA A 90 16.62 -14.34 -5.65
C ALA A 90 15.37 -14.96 -5.00
N GLU A 91 14.25 -14.23 -4.96
CA GLU A 91 13.00 -14.79 -4.48
C GLU A 91 12.57 -15.99 -5.30
N LEU A 92 12.48 -15.84 -6.62
CA LEU A 92 12.14 -16.98 -7.48
C LEU A 92 13.15 -18.14 -7.33
N GLY A 93 14.44 -17.83 -7.16
CA GLY A 93 15.47 -18.83 -6.87
C GLY A 93 15.20 -19.59 -5.59
N LEU A 94 14.82 -18.92 -4.51
CA LEU A 94 14.40 -19.58 -3.27
C LEU A 94 13.19 -20.48 -3.49
N LEU A 95 12.18 -20.00 -4.20
CA LEU A 95 10.96 -20.78 -4.49
C LEU A 95 11.26 -22.00 -5.36
N TYR A 96 12.10 -21.88 -6.40
CA TYR A 96 12.55 -23.03 -7.22
C TYR A 96 13.35 -24.06 -6.42
N ALA A 97 14.11 -23.63 -5.39
CA ALA A 97 14.78 -24.52 -4.46
C ALA A 97 13.82 -25.17 -3.43
N GLY A 98 12.53 -24.83 -3.47
CA GLY A 98 11.52 -25.26 -2.49
C GLY A 98 11.62 -24.53 -1.16
N GLY A 99 12.37 -23.44 -1.08
CA GLY A 99 12.49 -22.60 0.12
C GLY A 99 11.32 -21.63 0.29
N VAL A 100 11.28 -20.95 1.42
CA VAL A 100 10.27 -19.95 1.79
C VAL A 100 10.93 -18.59 1.90
N ASN A 101 10.45 -17.60 1.15
CA ASN A 101 10.92 -16.24 1.25
C ASN A 101 10.34 -15.54 2.50
N VAL A 102 11.19 -14.81 3.22
CA VAL A 102 10.79 -13.92 4.32
C VAL A 102 11.19 -12.50 3.94
N PRO A 103 10.36 -11.79 3.14
CA PRO A 103 10.70 -10.45 2.69
C PRO A 103 10.62 -9.48 3.87
N LEU A 104 11.72 -8.75 4.08
CA LEU A 104 11.85 -7.75 5.13
C LEU A 104 11.94 -6.36 4.53
N SER A 105 11.27 -5.40 5.15
CA SER A 105 11.30 -4.03 4.67
C SER A 105 12.69 -3.42 4.83
N PHE A 106 13.22 -2.88 3.73
CA PHE A 106 14.48 -2.12 3.73
C PHE A 106 14.40 -0.84 4.58
N LYS A 107 13.20 -0.38 4.92
CA LYS A 107 12.94 0.75 5.81
C LYS A 107 12.97 0.39 7.29
N LEU A 108 13.11 -0.89 7.62
CA LEU A 108 13.18 -1.36 9.00
C LEU A 108 14.49 -0.88 9.64
N GLU A 109 14.39 0.00 10.65
CA GLU A 109 15.55 0.60 11.34
C GLU A 109 15.79 0.02 12.74
N SER A 110 14.78 -0.60 13.34
CA SER A 110 14.87 -1.19 14.67
C SER A 110 15.66 -2.50 14.65
N ASP A 111 16.80 -2.53 15.34
CA ASP A 111 17.59 -3.76 15.53
C ASP A 111 16.79 -4.85 16.25
N HIS A 112 15.91 -4.46 17.19
CA HIS A 112 15.01 -5.39 17.88
C HIS A 112 14.02 -6.04 16.91
N ASP A 113 13.35 -5.25 16.08
CA ASP A 113 12.36 -5.74 15.12
C ASP A 113 13.00 -6.61 14.03
N LEU A 114 14.22 -6.26 13.59
CA LEU A 114 14.97 -7.07 12.64
C LEU A 114 15.39 -8.40 13.24
N THR A 115 15.96 -8.39 14.44
CA THR A 115 16.34 -9.59 15.19
C THR A 115 15.14 -10.50 15.43
N PHE A 116 14.01 -9.91 15.86
CA PHE A 116 12.77 -10.66 16.09
C PHE A 116 12.32 -11.40 14.82
N ARG A 117 12.22 -10.72 13.69
CA ARG A 117 11.70 -11.32 12.44
C ARG A 117 12.59 -12.41 11.90
N ILE A 118 13.92 -12.25 11.95
CA ILE A 118 14.88 -13.27 11.53
C ILE A 118 14.74 -14.52 12.41
N ASN A 119 14.73 -14.34 13.74
CA ASN A 119 14.64 -15.49 14.67
C ASN A 119 13.25 -16.12 14.66
N HIS A 120 12.18 -15.32 14.67
CA HIS A 120 10.80 -15.83 14.71
C HIS A 120 10.46 -16.62 13.44
N SER A 121 10.98 -16.22 12.28
CA SER A 121 10.78 -16.94 11.02
C SER A 121 11.59 -18.23 10.90
N ASP A 122 12.53 -18.50 11.80
CA ASP A 122 13.53 -19.57 11.68
C ASP A 122 14.38 -19.46 10.40
N ALA A 123 14.69 -18.24 9.97
CA ALA A 123 15.49 -18.02 8.77
C ALA A 123 16.90 -18.63 8.93
N LYS A 124 17.27 -19.52 8.00
CA LYS A 124 18.59 -20.13 7.91
C LYS A 124 19.59 -19.26 7.16
N TYR A 125 19.10 -18.41 6.30
CA TYR A 125 19.88 -17.52 5.45
C TYR A 125 19.31 -16.10 5.54
N VAL A 126 20.21 -15.11 5.39
CA VAL A 126 19.81 -13.71 5.23
C VAL A 126 20.41 -13.22 3.93
N ILE A 127 19.59 -12.68 3.03
CA ILE A 127 20.02 -12.10 1.76
C ILE A 127 19.89 -10.58 1.89
N ALA A 128 20.96 -9.83 1.64
CA ALA A 128 20.96 -8.39 1.85
C ALA A 128 21.69 -7.63 0.74
N SER A 129 21.23 -6.41 0.45
CA SER A 129 21.94 -5.45 -0.40
C SER A 129 23.01 -4.67 0.38
N GLU A 130 23.92 -4.01 -0.34
CA GLU A 130 24.92 -3.11 0.25
C GLU A 130 24.31 -2.09 1.19
N SER A 131 23.19 -1.49 0.80
CA SER A 131 22.52 -0.46 1.60
C SER A 131 21.95 -0.99 2.92
N GLN A 132 21.73 -2.31 3.03
CA GLN A 132 21.10 -2.95 4.18
C GLN A 132 22.05 -3.82 5.01
N ILE A 133 23.19 -4.23 4.46
CA ILE A 133 24.11 -5.15 5.13
C ILE A 133 24.58 -4.64 6.50
N GLY A 134 24.74 -3.33 6.66
CA GLY A 134 25.11 -2.73 7.94
C GLY A 134 24.10 -3.00 9.06
N LYS A 135 22.79 -3.11 8.73
CA LYS A 135 21.75 -3.49 9.70
C LYS A 135 21.88 -4.96 10.09
N VAL A 136 22.09 -5.84 9.09
CA VAL A 136 22.28 -7.28 9.31
C VAL A 136 23.50 -7.53 10.19
N ARG A 137 24.65 -6.90 9.89
CA ARG A 137 25.89 -7.02 10.67
C ARG A 137 25.73 -6.64 12.14
N ARG A 138 24.86 -5.68 12.47
CA ARG A 138 24.58 -5.31 13.87
C ARG A 138 23.80 -6.36 14.65
N VAL A 139 22.97 -7.14 13.97
CA VAL A 139 22.03 -8.07 14.64
C VAL A 139 22.38 -9.54 14.49
N ILE A 140 23.20 -9.91 13.50
CA ILE A 140 23.45 -11.29 13.13
C ILE A 140 23.99 -12.14 14.28
N GLY A 141 24.80 -11.58 15.16
CA GLY A 141 25.28 -12.25 16.37
C GLY A 141 24.19 -12.66 17.36
N LYS A 142 22.96 -12.13 17.20
CA LYS A 142 21.76 -12.48 17.97
C LYS A 142 20.83 -13.43 17.23
N CYS A 143 21.24 -13.91 16.05
CA CYS A 143 20.45 -14.77 15.16
C CYS A 143 21.15 -16.14 14.97
N PRO A 144 21.16 -17.02 16.00
CA PRO A 144 21.98 -18.22 16.02
C PRO A 144 21.57 -19.29 14.99
N ALA A 145 20.34 -19.23 14.44
CA ALA A 145 19.87 -20.13 13.41
C ALA A 145 20.42 -19.81 12.02
N VAL A 146 20.93 -18.58 11.81
CA VAL A 146 21.44 -18.13 10.51
C VAL A 146 22.81 -18.76 10.22
N GLN A 147 22.87 -19.51 9.15
CA GLN A 147 24.07 -20.24 8.72
C GLN A 147 24.97 -19.38 7.84
N LYS A 148 24.39 -18.56 6.95
CA LYS A 148 25.12 -17.66 6.04
C LYS A 148 24.33 -16.38 5.76
N VAL A 149 25.07 -15.30 5.54
CA VAL A 149 24.55 -14.04 5.00
C VAL A 149 24.99 -13.93 3.54
N ILE A 150 24.05 -13.76 2.63
CA ILE A 150 24.28 -13.66 1.19
C ILE A 150 24.18 -12.20 0.79
N VAL A 151 25.23 -11.67 0.17
CA VAL A 151 25.34 -10.25 -0.19
C VAL A 151 25.16 -10.07 -1.68
N PHE A 152 24.29 -9.16 -2.08
CA PHE A 152 24.00 -8.88 -3.49
C PHE A 152 25.11 -8.12 -4.21
N ASP A 153 25.82 -7.26 -3.50
CA ASP A 153 26.69 -6.25 -4.08
C ASP A 153 28.16 -6.59 -3.82
N ASP A 154 29.05 -6.13 -4.69
CA ASP A 154 30.50 -6.36 -4.59
C ASP A 154 31.12 -5.42 -3.54
N ILE A 155 31.11 -5.88 -2.31
CA ILE A 155 31.65 -5.19 -1.12
C ILE A 155 32.57 -6.11 -0.33
N PRO A 156 33.42 -5.59 0.55
CA PRO A 156 34.22 -6.41 1.47
C PRO A 156 33.33 -7.27 2.37
N LEU A 157 33.51 -8.59 2.28
CA LEU A 157 32.73 -9.60 3.03
C LEU A 157 33.35 -9.87 4.40
N GLN A 158 32.50 -10.24 5.36
CA GLN A 158 32.89 -10.78 6.66
C GLN A 158 32.88 -12.34 6.61
N GLU A 159 33.45 -12.98 7.63
CA GLU A 159 33.65 -14.44 7.68
C GLU A 159 32.37 -15.26 7.41
N ASN A 160 31.22 -14.79 7.90
CA ASN A 160 29.94 -15.49 7.69
C ASN A 160 29.16 -15.00 6.45
N GLU A 161 29.79 -14.22 5.59
CA GLU A 161 29.17 -13.65 4.39
C GLU A 161 29.65 -14.36 3.13
N ILE A 162 28.81 -14.38 2.11
CA ILE A 162 29.11 -14.91 0.78
C ILE A 162 28.45 -14.02 -0.29
N HIS A 163 29.15 -13.78 -1.39
CA HIS A 163 28.58 -12.99 -2.49
C HIS A 163 27.60 -13.82 -3.31
N ILE A 164 26.51 -13.19 -3.79
CA ILE A 164 25.50 -13.86 -4.63
C ILE A 164 26.09 -14.48 -5.90
N GLY A 165 27.15 -13.90 -6.44
CA GLY A 165 27.91 -14.44 -7.58
C GLY A 165 28.56 -15.79 -7.29
N GLU A 166 28.99 -16.05 -6.04
CA GLU A 166 29.50 -17.34 -5.62
C GLU A 166 28.38 -18.37 -5.53
N ILE A 167 27.19 -17.97 -5.02
CA ILE A 167 25.99 -18.83 -5.04
C ILE A 167 25.64 -19.21 -6.48
N ARG A 168 25.69 -18.22 -7.39
CA ARG A 168 25.48 -18.48 -8.82
C ARG A 168 26.49 -19.48 -9.40
N ALA A 169 27.78 -19.33 -9.07
CA ALA A 169 28.83 -20.24 -9.51
C ALA A 169 28.64 -21.66 -8.94
N MET A 170 28.27 -21.76 -7.65
CA MET A 170 27.90 -23.05 -7.03
C MET A 170 26.72 -23.69 -7.74
N GLY A 171 25.71 -22.89 -8.15
CA GLY A 171 24.53 -23.38 -8.86
C GLY A 171 24.86 -23.96 -10.23
N LEU A 172 25.70 -23.27 -11.02
CA LEU A 172 26.16 -23.80 -12.32
C LEU A 172 26.89 -25.12 -12.16
N LYS A 173 27.79 -25.22 -11.18
CA LYS A 173 28.52 -26.43 -10.85
C LYS A 173 27.57 -27.55 -10.38
N PHE A 174 26.62 -27.24 -9.52
CA PHE A 174 25.62 -28.18 -9.02
C PHE A 174 24.79 -28.81 -10.17
N ILE A 175 24.32 -27.97 -11.11
CA ILE A 175 23.57 -28.45 -12.28
C ILE A 175 24.40 -29.39 -13.14
N GLU A 176 25.70 -29.11 -13.32
CA GLU A 176 26.63 -29.96 -14.08
C GLU A 176 26.91 -31.28 -13.36
N GLU A 177 27.19 -31.26 -12.06
CA GLU A 177 27.56 -32.43 -11.25
C GLU A 177 26.34 -33.30 -10.86
N HIS A 178 25.14 -32.70 -10.77
CA HIS A 178 23.91 -33.36 -10.32
C HIS A 178 22.74 -33.15 -11.29
N PRO A 179 22.83 -33.63 -12.54
CA PRO A 179 21.83 -33.41 -13.54
C PRO A 179 20.46 -33.99 -13.12
N GLY A 180 19.40 -33.14 -13.23
CA GLY A 180 18.03 -33.50 -12.89
C GLY A 180 17.66 -33.37 -11.41
N GLU A 181 18.59 -33.06 -10.50
CA GLU A 181 18.26 -32.90 -9.07
C GLU A 181 17.45 -31.64 -8.80
N LEU A 182 17.69 -30.54 -9.54
CA LEU A 182 16.88 -29.34 -9.45
C LEU A 182 15.43 -29.60 -9.91
N GLU A 183 15.26 -30.30 -11.03
CA GLU A 183 13.95 -30.67 -11.57
C GLU A 183 13.18 -31.58 -10.62
N LYS A 184 13.87 -32.52 -9.98
CA LYS A 184 13.29 -33.36 -8.92
C LYS A 184 12.82 -32.51 -7.74
N ARG A 185 13.62 -31.55 -7.29
CA ARG A 185 13.26 -30.64 -6.21
C ARG A 185 12.02 -29.80 -6.59
N ILE A 186 12.01 -29.19 -7.78
CA ILE A 186 10.87 -28.43 -8.32
C ILE A 186 9.60 -29.28 -8.32
N ALA A 187 9.68 -30.53 -8.77
CA ALA A 187 8.52 -31.44 -8.80
C ALA A 187 7.95 -31.79 -7.41
N THR A 188 8.70 -31.54 -6.33
CA THR A 188 8.18 -31.75 -4.96
C THR A 188 7.35 -30.56 -4.45
N VAL A 189 7.42 -29.39 -5.12
CA VAL A 189 6.74 -28.19 -4.67
C VAL A 189 5.27 -28.23 -5.08
N GLY A 190 4.38 -28.22 -4.09
CA GLY A 190 2.94 -28.23 -4.31
C GLY A 190 2.30 -26.85 -4.09
N PRO A 191 1.04 -26.69 -4.51
CA PRO A 191 0.32 -25.41 -4.38
C PRO A 191 0.11 -24.98 -2.92
N ASP A 192 0.05 -25.92 -1.99
CA ASP A 192 -0.16 -25.64 -0.56
C ASP A 192 1.15 -25.49 0.24
N ASP A 193 2.30 -25.66 -0.41
CA ASP A 193 3.58 -25.32 0.22
C ASP A 193 3.67 -23.81 0.48
N TYR A 194 4.34 -23.45 1.57
CA TYR A 194 4.56 -22.04 1.91
C TYR A 194 5.53 -21.40 0.92
N ALA A 195 5.13 -20.30 0.34
CA ALA A 195 5.97 -19.47 -0.53
C ALA A 195 6.59 -18.30 0.24
N ASN A 196 5.85 -17.76 1.24
CA ASN A 196 6.22 -16.49 1.85
C ASN A 196 5.74 -16.41 3.31
N ILE A 197 6.53 -15.73 4.16
CA ILE A 197 6.12 -15.26 5.48
C ILE A 197 6.19 -13.73 5.50
N SER A 198 5.05 -13.07 5.28
CA SER A 198 4.95 -11.61 5.32
C SER A 198 4.69 -11.11 6.73
N TYR A 199 5.54 -10.20 7.23
CA TYR A 199 5.33 -9.59 8.54
C TYR A 199 4.54 -8.30 8.45
N THR A 200 3.43 -8.21 9.17
CA THR A 200 2.68 -6.96 9.34
C THR A 200 2.96 -6.35 10.71
N SER A 201 3.04 -5.03 10.74
CA SER A 201 3.03 -4.29 12.01
C SER A 201 1.64 -4.40 12.63
N GLY A 202 1.46 -5.37 13.53
CA GLY A 202 0.25 -5.48 14.32
C GLY A 202 0.05 -4.28 15.25
N THR A 203 -1.13 -4.15 15.84
CA THR A 203 -1.41 -3.22 16.96
C THR A 203 -0.76 -3.70 18.27
N THR A 204 -0.15 -4.89 18.28
CA THR A 204 0.56 -5.53 19.39
C THR A 204 2.06 -5.24 19.31
N ALA A 205 2.79 -5.49 20.42
CA ALA A 205 4.23 -5.23 20.51
C ALA A 205 5.06 -5.94 19.43
N ASP A 206 4.73 -7.20 19.12
CA ASP A 206 5.44 -8.00 18.12
C ASP A 206 4.64 -8.21 16.85
N PRO A 207 5.28 -8.09 15.67
CA PRO A 207 4.62 -8.29 14.38
C PRO A 207 4.25 -9.76 14.16
N LYS A 208 3.11 -10.00 13.48
CA LYS A 208 2.67 -11.34 13.11
C LYS A 208 3.23 -11.74 11.74
N GLY A 209 3.72 -12.97 11.62
CA GLY A 209 4.13 -13.57 10.36
C GLY A 209 2.95 -14.23 9.66
N ILE A 210 2.54 -13.71 8.52
CA ILE A 210 1.44 -14.23 7.71
C ILE A 210 1.98 -15.30 6.77
N LEU A 211 1.45 -16.52 6.85
CA LEU A 211 1.81 -17.64 5.99
C LEU A 211 1.04 -17.58 4.68
N LEU A 212 1.75 -17.39 3.57
CA LEU A 212 1.19 -17.38 2.23
C LEU A 212 1.75 -18.56 1.42
N THR A 213 0.83 -19.31 0.77
CA THR A 213 1.16 -20.46 -0.06
C THR A 213 1.31 -20.08 -1.53
N HIS A 214 1.86 -20.97 -2.35
CA HIS A 214 1.86 -20.82 -3.81
C HIS A 214 0.44 -20.65 -4.35
N ARG A 215 -0.54 -21.39 -3.82
CA ARG A 215 -1.96 -21.28 -4.13
C ARG A 215 -2.50 -19.88 -3.90
N ASN A 216 -2.20 -19.29 -2.73
CA ASN A 216 -2.70 -17.96 -2.41
C ASN A 216 -2.28 -16.92 -3.44
N TYR A 217 -1.00 -16.96 -3.86
CA TYR A 217 -0.45 -16.03 -4.85
C TYR A 217 -1.10 -16.20 -6.22
N THR A 218 -1.10 -17.41 -6.77
CA THR A 218 -1.63 -17.65 -8.12
C THR A 218 -3.12 -17.39 -8.22
N ALA A 219 -3.89 -17.75 -7.17
CA ALA A 219 -5.30 -17.42 -7.06
C ALA A 219 -5.54 -15.91 -7.06
N ASN A 220 -4.78 -15.16 -6.24
CA ASN A 220 -5.02 -13.73 -6.11
C ASN A 220 -4.58 -12.93 -7.35
N VAL A 221 -3.57 -13.37 -8.08
CA VAL A 221 -3.22 -12.79 -9.37
C VAL A 221 -4.37 -12.93 -10.37
N GLU A 222 -4.97 -14.11 -10.49
CA GLU A 222 -6.13 -14.33 -11.36
C GLU A 222 -7.36 -13.55 -10.90
N GLN A 223 -7.60 -13.52 -9.58
CA GLN A 223 -8.66 -12.71 -8.99
C GLN A 223 -8.49 -11.22 -9.30
N GLY A 224 -7.28 -10.67 -9.15
CA GLY A 224 -6.98 -9.29 -9.52
C GLY A 224 -7.22 -9.00 -11.01
N ALA A 225 -6.84 -9.94 -11.86
CA ALA A 225 -7.08 -9.86 -13.30
C ALA A 225 -8.57 -9.89 -13.69
N SER A 226 -9.45 -10.38 -12.82
CA SER A 226 -10.90 -10.33 -13.04
C SER A 226 -11.48 -8.92 -13.00
N VAL A 227 -10.73 -7.94 -12.48
CA VAL A 227 -11.16 -6.55 -12.30
C VAL A 227 -10.30 -5.57 -13.07
N ILE A 228 -8.98 -5.66 -12.95
CA ILE A 228 -8.03 -4.75 -13.61
C ILE A 228 -7.32 -5.51 -14.73
N SER A 229 -7.12 -4.87 -15.86
CA SER A 229 -6.35 -5.41 -16.98
C SER A 229 -5.27 -4.42 -17.43
N ALA A 230 -4.20 -4.96 -18.03
CA ALA A 230 -3.15 -4.19 -18.66
C ALA A 230 -2.88 -4.76 -20.07
N PRO A 231 -2.52 -3.91 -21.05
CA PRO A 231 -2.11 -4.41 -22.35
C PRO A 231 -0.75 -5.11 -22.26
N GLU A 232 -0.54 -6.07 -23.16
CA GLU A 232 0.75 -6.74 -23.29
C GLU A 232 1.86 -5.74 -23.59
N GLY A 233 3.01 -5.90 -22.93
CA GLY A 233 4.14 -4.97 -23.04
C GLY A 233 4.01 -3.69 -22.21
N ALA A 234 2.93 -3.52 -21.44
CA ALA A 234 2.82 -2.41 -20.49
C ALA A 234 3.97 -2.43 -19.49
N THR A 235 4.48 -1.24 -19.13
CA THR A 235 5.47 -1.11 -18.06
C THR A 235 4.79 -0.58 -16.80
N MET A 236 5.07 -1.20 -15.66
CA MET A 236 4.72 -0.68 -14.34
C MET A 236 5.96 -0.18 -13.64
N LEU A 237 5.93 1.06 -13.13
CA LEU A 237 6.98 1.54 -12.23
C LEU A 237 6.60 1.22 -10.79
N ILE A 238 7.42 0.41 -10.13
CA ILE A 238 7.26 0.01 -8.73
C ILE A 238 7.92 1.07 -7.86
N ILE A 239 7.10 1.83 -7.16
CA ILE A 239 7.51 2.87 -6.20
C ILE A 239 7.24 2.45 -4.74
N LEU A 240 6.51 1.36 -4.57
CA LEU A 240 6.24 0.75 -3.27
C LEU A 240 7.23 -0.39 -3.00
N PRO A 241 7.52 -0.70 -1.73
CA PRO A 241 8.42 -1.80 -1.40
C PRO A 241 7.90 -3.15 -1.90
N LEU A 242 8.78 -3.97 -2.52
CA LEU A 242 8.44 -5.31 -3.01
C LEU A 242 8.18 -6.32 -1.89
N ASP A 243 8.71 -6.07 -0.69
CA ASP A 243 8.42 -6.86 0.51
C ASP A 243 6.95 -6.81 0.95
N HIS A 244 6.18 -5.83 0.43
CA HIS A 244 4.77 -5.69 0.77
C HIS A 244 3.89 -6.39 -0.27
N CYS A 245 2.95 -7.24 0.17
CA CYS A 245 2.05 -8.03 -0.69
C CYS A 245 1.38 -7.21 -1.81
N PHE A 246 1.09 -5.93 -1.61
CA PHE A 246 0.47 -5.08 -2.63
C PHE A 246 1.38 -4.89 -3.85
N ALA A 247 2.64 -4.49 -3.66
CA ALA A 247 3.59 -4.35 -4.77
C ALA A 247 4.01 -5.71 -5.33
N HIS A 248 4.10 -6.71 -4.47
CA HIS A 248 4.50 -8.05 -4.80
C HIS A 248 3.47 -8.74 -5.73
N VAL A 249 2.19 -8.80 -5.35
CA VAL A 249 1.14 -9.46 -6.15
C VAL A 249 0.63 -8.55 -7.25
N ALA A 250 0.12 -7.35 -6.92
CA ALA A 250 -0.47 -6.46 -7.90
C ALA A 250 0.58 -5.82 -8.84
N GLY A 251 1.82 -5.73 -8.41
CA GLY A 251 2.95 -5.27 -9.22
C GLY A 251 3.60 -6.42 -9.99
N PHE A 252 4.40 -7.22 -9.29
CA PHE A 252 5.29 -8.21 -9.88
C PHE A 252 4.52 -9.33 -10.60
N TYR A 253 3.76 -10.15 -9.89
CA TYR A 253 3.11 -11.32 -10.50
C TYR A 253 1.99 -10.96 -11.48
N THR A 254 1.24 -9.88 -11.23
CA THR A 254 0.18 -9.44 -12.14
C THR A 254 0.77 -8.94 -13.47
N MET A 255 1.91 -8.24 -13.45
CA MET A 255 2.57 -7.81 -14.69
C MET A 255 3.13 -8.99 -15.46
N MET A 256 3.61 -10.04 -14.78
CA MET A 256 4.02 -11.29 -15.43
C MET A 256 2.86 -11.94 -16.19
N LEU A 257 1.66 -12.00 -15.60
CA LEU A 257 0.46 -12.53 -16.25
C LEU A 257 0.15 -11.81 -17.58
N TYR A 258 0.31 -10.48 -17.61
CA TYR A 258 -0.01 -9.67 -18.79
C TYR A 258 1.12 -9.57 -19.82
N GLY A 259 2.28 -10.17 -19.58
CA GLY A 259 3.43 -9.99 -20.48
C GLY A 259 3.99 -8.58 -20.43
N GLY A 260 3.76 -7.90 -19.32
CA GLY A 260 4.29 -6.58 -19.06
C GLY A 260 5.69 -6.61 -18.46
N SER A 261 6.23 -5.44 -18.18
CA SER A 261 7.50 -5.29 -17.47
C SER A 261 7.32 -4.49 -16.20
N ILE A 262 8.16 -4.76 -15.20
CA ILE A 262 8.29 -3.94 -14.01
C ILE A 262 9.62 -3.19 -14.04
N ALA A 263 9.58 -1.92 -13.69
CA ALA A 263 10.75 -1.09 -13.46
C ALA A 263 10.80 -0.71 -11.98
N THR A 264 11.97 -0.79 -11.36
CA THR A 264 12.15 -0.38 -9.97
C THR A 264 12.79 1.00 -9.90
N VAL A 265 12.35 1.82 -8.95
CA VAL A 265 12.97 3.13 -8.71
C VAL A 265 14.41 2.91 -8.24
N PRO A 266 15.42 3.54 -8.87
CA PRO A 266 16.78 3.41 -8.42
C PRO A 266 16.89 3.72 -6.94
N GLY A 267 17.46 2.78 -6.18
CA GLY A 267 17.79 2.96 -4.78
C GLY A 267 18.75 4.14 -4.64
N GLY A 268 18.85 4.65 -3.45
CA GLY A 268 19.84 5.67 -3.09
C GLY A 268 20.31 5.38 -1.68
N LYS A 269 21.36 6.05 -1.25
CA LYS A 269 21.89 5.91 0.12
C LYS A 269 20.88 6.33 1.22
N SER A 270 19.70 6.85 0.82
CA SER A 270 18.64 7.26 1.76
C SER A 270 17.24 7.23 1.11
N ALA A 271 16.19 7.11 1.93
CA ALA A 271 14.80 7.21 1.51
C ALA A 271 14.49 8.54 0.78
N ILE A 272 15.15 9.64 1.18
CA ILE A 272 15.01 10.95 0.53
C ILE A 272 15.53 10.91 -0.91
N THR A 273 16.66 10.22 -1.14
CA THR A 273 17.23 10.07 -2.49
C THR A 273 16.30 9.27 -3.38
N MET A 274 15.72 8.18 -2.86
CA MET A 274 14.74 7.38 -3.58
C MET A 274 13.51 8.23 -3.98
N LEU A 275 12.97 9.05 -3.08
CA LEU A 275 11.84 9.93 -3.38
C LEU A 275 12.16 10.95 -4.49
N LYS A 276 13.39 11.48 -4.52
CA LYS A 276 13.87 12.38 -5.59
C LYS A 276 14.01 11.66 -6.95
N ASN A 277 14.29 10.37 -6.95
CA ASN A 277 14.44 9.58 -8.16
C ASN A 277 13.10 9.20 -8.80
N ILE A 278 11.98 9.21 -8.06
CA ILE A 278 10.65 8.84 -8.59
C ILE A 278 10.27 9.65 -9.84
N PRO A 279 10.27 11.00 -9.85
CA PRO A 279 9.91 11.77 -11.05
C PRO A 279 10.84 11.51 -12.24
N ILE A 280 12.13 11.27 -11.97
CA ILE A 280 13.11 10.93 -13.00
C ILE A 280 12.77 9.58 -13.62
N ALA A 281 12.57 8.56 -12.78
CA ALA A 281 12.22 7.22 -13.23
C ALA A 281 10.89 7.18 -14.00
N ILE A 282 9.88 7.95 -13.58
CA ILE A 282 8.61 8.10 -14.31
C ILE A 282 8.85 8.61 -15.74
N ASN A 283 9.66 9.67 -15.90
CA ASN A 283 9.93 10.25 -17.22
C ASN A 283 10.77 9.33 -18.12
N GLU A 284 11.69 8.57 -17.55
CA GLU A 284 12.57 7.66 -18.31
C GLU A 284 11.86 6.36 -18.69
N THR A 285 11.09 5.76 -17.78
CA THR A 285 10.41 4.48 -18.03
C THR A 285 9.05 4.61 -18.70
N LYS A 286 8.44 5.80 -18.63
CA LYS A 286 7.10 6.11 -19.19
C LYS A 286 6.07 5.03 -18.85
N PRO A 287 5.83 4.75 -17.56
CA PRO A 287 5.00 3.63 -17.14
C PRO A 287 3.56 3.79 -17.63
N TYR A 288 2.91 2.66 -17.91
CA TYR A 288 1.48 2.59 -18.22
C TYR A 288 0.62 2.60 -16.95
N ILE A 289 1.10 1.91 -15.90
CA ILE A 289 0.44 1.77 -14.61
C ILE A 289 1.44 2.09 -13.51
N MET A 290 0.93 2.64 -12.42
CA MET A 290 1.68 2.76 -11.17
C MET A 290 0.81 2.35 -9.98
N LEU A 291 1.41 1.69 -9.00
CA LEU A 291 0.79 1.51 -7.69
C LEU A 291 1.02 2.75 -6.84
N SER A 292 0.04 3.14 -6.06
CA SER A 292 0.13 4.33 -5.21
C SER A 292 -0.55 4.12 -3.86
N VAL A 293 -0.17 4.93 -2.90
CA VAL A 293 -0.85 5.08 -1.62
C VAL A 293 -1.30 6.53 -1.45
N PRO A 294 -2.31 6.84 -0.62
CA PRO A 294 -2.84 8.19 -0.49
C PRO A 294 -1.77 9.27 -0.25
N ALA A 295 -0.79 9.00 0.60
CA ALA A 295 0.31 9.94 0.89
C ALA A 295 1.14 10.33 -0.36
N ILE A 296 1.45 9.37 -1.24
CA ILE A 296 2.18 9.63 -2.48
C ILE A 296 1.31 10.42 -3.46
N SER A 297 0.04 10.05 -3.59
CA SER A 297 -0.91 10.76 -4.45
C SER A 297 -1.10 12.20 -4.02
N ARG A 298 -1.20 12.46 -2.70
CA ARG A 298 -1.22 13.83 -2.14
C ARG A 298 0.03 14.63 -2.53
N ASN A 299 1.20 14.02 -2.41
CA ASN A 299 2.45 14.67 -2.79
C ASN A 299 2.51 15.00 -4.28
N PHE A 300 2.02 14.10 -5.15
CA PHE A 300 1.92 14.41 -6.57
C PHE A 300 0.99 15.61 -6.84
N ARG A 301 -0.18 15.65 -6.21
CA ARG A 301 -1.09 16.80 -6.31
C ARG A 301 -0.43 18.10 -5.83
N LYS A 302 0.18 18.10 -4.63
CA LYS A 302 0.88 19.27 -4.07
C LYS A 302 1.98 19.78 -5.03
N ASN A 303 2.74 18.86 -5.63
CA ASN A 303 3.81 19.21 -6.58
C ASN A 303 3.26 19.80 -7.89
N ILE A 304 2.16 19.26 -8.43
CA ILE A 304 1.48 19.80 -9.61
C ILE A 304 0.99 21.22 -9.33
N GLU A 305 0.22 21.40 -8.26
CA GLU A 305 -0.37 22.70 -7.88
C GLU A 305 0.72 23.76 -7.60
N SER A 306 1.79 23.37 -6.90
CA SER A 306 2.96 24.24 -6.68
C SER A 306 3.66 24.62 -7.99
N GLY A 307 3.84 23.67 -8.90
CA GLY A 307 4.41 23.93 -10.23
C GLY A 307 3.55 24.90 -11.08
N ILE A 308 2.22 24.77 -11.00
CA ILE A 308 1.28 25.68 -11.67
C ILE A 308 1.36 27.09 -11.08
N LYS A 309 1.36 27.21 -9.75
CA LYS A 309 1.46 28.50 -9.05
C LYS A 309 2.73 29.27 -9.41
N LYS A 310 3.88 28.56 -9.54
CA LYS A 310 5.15 29.17 -9.98
C LYS A 310 5.10 29.75 -11.39
N LYS A 311 4.19 29.29 -12.27
CA LYS A 311 3.99 29.84 -13.62
C LYS A 311 3.20 31.15 -13.66
N GLY A 312 2.70 31.61 -12.52
CA GLY A 312 2.05 32.89 -12.32
C GLY A 312 0.52 32.86 -12.33
N PRO A 313 -0.12 33.94 -11.87
CA PRO A 313 -1.55 33.99 -11.55
C PRO A 313 -2.50 33.71 -12.74
N LYS A 314 -2.08 34.07 -13.95
CA LYS A 314 -2.89 33.81 -15.17
C LYS A 314 -2.98 32.31 -15.47
N VAL A 315 -1.86 31.59 -15.31
CA VAL A 315 -1.81 30.14 -15.54
C VAL A 315 -2.58 29.41 -14.44
N GLU A 316 -2.44 29.85 -13.20
CA GLU A 316 -3.20 29.31 -12.06
C GLU A 316 -4.72 29.48 -12.25
N LYS A 317 -5.17 30.67 -12.68
CA LYS A 317 -6.59 30.93 -12.99
C LYS A 317 -7.11 30.02 -14.10
N LEU A 318 -6.35 29.85 -15.18
CA LEU A 318 -6.71 28.97 -16.28
C LEU A 318 -6.77 27.50 -15.83
N TYR A 319 -5.79 27.05 -15.03
CA TYR A 319 -5.76 25.72 -14.45
C TYR A 319 -6.98 25.43 -13.57
N ASN A 320 -7.32 26.35 -12.66
CA ASN A 320 -8.46 26.20 -11.77
C ASN A 320 -9.78 26.16 -12.56
N PHE A 321 -9.92 26.97 -13.61
CA PHE A 321 -11.08 26.90 -14.51
C PHE A 321 -11.17 25.56 -15.23
N ALA A 322 -10.06 25.06 -15.77
CA ALA A 322 -10.00 23.78 -16.46
C ALA A 322 -10.35 22.63 -15.51
N LEU A 323 -9.79 22.65 -14.30
CA LEU A 323 -10.01 21.65 -13.25
C LEU A 323 -11.47 21.60 -12.82
N ASP A 324 -12.07 22.76 -12.48
CA ASP A 324 -13.50 22.86 -12.10
C ASP A 324 -14.42 22.33 -13.21
N ASN A 325 -14.16 22.71 -14.46
CA ASN A 325 -14.96 22.23 -15.59
C ASN A 325 -14.84 20.71 -15.77
N ALA A 326 -13.62 20.14 -15.63
CA ALA A 326 -13.39 18.71 -15.78
C ALA A 326 -14.00 17.92 -14.61
N ILE A 327 -13.88 18.39 -13.37
CA ILE A 327 -14.50 17.74 -12.19
C ILE A 327 -16.02 17.74 -12.35
N LYS A 328 -16.63 18.87 -12.74
CA LYS A 328 -18.08 18.96 -12.96
C LYS A 328 -18.54 18.04 -14.08
N TYR A 329 -17.78 17.94 -15.18
CA TYR A 329 -18.06 17.03 -16.28
C TYR A 329 -17.97 15.57 -15.83
N ASN A 330 -16.91 15.21 -15.12
CA ASN A 330 -16.62 13.83 -14.69
C ASN A 330 -17.49 13.39 -13.50
N ARG A 331 -18.05 14.32 -12.71
CA ARG A 331 -18.81 14.02 -11.49
C ARG A 331 -19.93 12.99 -11.69
N GLU A 332 -20.57 13.03 -12.87
CA GLU A 332 -21.64 12.11 -13.22
C GLU A 332 -21.17 11.00 -14.18
N TYR A 333 -19.97 11.14 -14.74
CA TYR A 333 -19.39 10.20 -15.70
C TYR A 333 -18.96 8.88 -15.05
N HIS A 334 -18.58 8.91 -13.78
CA HIS A 334 -18.02 7.77 -13.08
C HIS A 334 -19.01 6.79 -12.46
N ASN A 335 -20.28 7.02 -12.60
CA ASN A 335 -21.24 5.96 -12.35
C ASN A 335 -21.28 5.04 -13.58
N MET A 336 -20.24 4.18 -13.69
CA MET A 336 -20.14 3.11 -14.67
C MET A 336 -19.82 3.51 -16.12
N GLY A 337 -19.00 4.53 -16.35
CA GLY A 337 -18.42 4.83 -17.67
C GLY A 337 -19.39 5.43 -18.69
N LYS A 338 -20.54 5.92 -18.27
CA LYS A 338 -21.51 6.55 -19.18
C LYS A 338 -21.48 8.05 -19.04
N PRO A 339 -21.18 8.82 -20.13
CA PRO A 339 -21.23 10.27 -20.09
C PRO A 339 -22.66 10.75 -19.77
N CYS A 340 -22.77 11.72 -18.87
CA CYS A 340 -24.05 12.39 -18.64
C CYS A 340 -24.41 13.23 -19.85
N TRP A 341 -25.44 12.83 -20.58
CA TRP A 341 -25.89 13.56 -21.76
C TRP A 341 -26.27 15.04 -21.46
N LYS A 342 -26.69 15.34 -20.22
CA LYS A 342 -27.00 16.71 -19.77
C LYS A 342 -25.79 17.64 -19.74
N LEU A 343 -24.57 17.09 -19.74
CA LEU A 343 -23.32 17.85 -19.67
C LEU A 343 -22.53 17.84 -21.01
N TRP A 344 -23.18 17.44 -22.11
CA TRP A 344 -22.56 17.34 -23.43
C TRP A 344 -21.87 18.65 -23.86
N TRP A 345 -22.43 19.80 -23.50
CA TRP A 345 -21.88 21.11 -23.82
C TRP A 345 -20.56 21.44 -23.10
N ARG A 346 -20.25 20.75 -21.97
CA ARG A 346 -18.96 20.88 -21.28
C ARG A 346 -17.84 20.09 -21.93
N LYS A 347 -18.17 19.10 -22.76
CA LYS A 347 -17.19 18.23 -23.40
C LYS A 347 -16.20 18.99 -24.28
N PRO A 348 -16.60 19.90 -25.18
CA PRO A 348 -15.67 20.68 -26.00
C PRO A 348 -14.69 21.51 -25.14
N ILE A 349 -15.19 22.14 -24.08
CA ILE A 349 -14.35 22.92 -23.17
C ILE A 349 -13.34 22.00 -22.48
N LYS A 350 -13.79 20.83 -21.96
CA LYS A 350 -12.93 19.83 -21.36
C LYS A 350 -11.85 19.36 -22.32
N ASP A 351 -12.19 19.05 -23.55
CA ASP A 351 -11.26 18.52 -24.57
C ASP A 351 -10.20 19.57 -24.97
N ILE A 352 -10.58 20.86 -25.05
CA ILE A 352 -9.65 21.97 -25.31
C ILE A 352 -8.73 22.16 -24.09
N MET A 353 -9.28 22.21 -22.88
CA MET A 353 -8.51 22.41 -21.65
C MET A 353 -7.60 21.20 -21.38
N ASP A 354 -8.01 20.00 -21.73
CA ASP A 354 -7.18 18.81 -21.64
C ASP A 354 -5.89 18.97 -22.47
N LYS A 355 -6.00 19.41 -23.72
CA LYS A 355 -4.85 19.64 -24.60
C LYS A 355 -3.95 20.76 -24.12
N LEU A 356 -4.53 21.87 -23.62
CA LEU A 356 -3.77 23.07 -23.24
C LEU A 356 -3.19 22.99 -21.84
N VAL A 357 -3.87 22.36 -20.90
CA VAL A 357 -3.54 22.39 -19.47
C VAL A 357 -3.10 21.02 -18.96
N PHE A 358 -3.89 19.96 -19.20
CA PHE A 358 -3.63 18.67 -18.54
C PHE A 358 -2.66 17.80 -19.30
N LYS A 359 -2.64 17.80 -20.63
CA LYS A 359 -1.64 17.08 -21.41
C LYS A 359 -0.19 17.47 -21.07
N PRO A 360 0.17 18.78 -20.91
CA PRO A 360 1.49 19.16 -20.40
C PRO A 360 1.80 18.62 -19.01
N ILE A 361 0.80 18.52 -18.12
CA ILE A 361 0.98 17.93 -16.80
C ILE A 361 1.28 16.44 -16.92
N ARG A 362 0.47 15.70 -17.70
CA ARG A 362 0.70 14.27 -17.96
C ARG A 362 2.06 14.00 -18.61
N ASN A 363 2.54 14.89 -19.47
CA ASN A 363 3.87 14.77 -20.06
C ASN A 363 5.00 14.80 -19.02
N ASN A 364 4.83 15.55 -17.92
CA ASN A 364 5.76 15.54 -16.79
C ASN A 364 5.72 14.22 -16.00
N PHE A 365 4.68 13.41 -16.22
CA PHE A 365 4.56 12.03 -15.74
C PHE A 365 4.87 11.01 -16.87
N GLY A 366 5.79 11.33 -17.77
CA GLY A 366 6.20 10.46 -18.87
C GLY A 366 5.20 10.35 -20.02
N GLY A 367 4.01 10.95 -19.90
CA GLY A 367 2.99 11.03 -20.95
C GLY A 367 2.25 9.74 -21.28
N ASN A 368 2.54 8.63 -20.58
CA ASN A 368 1.99 7.31 -20.87
C ASN A 368 1.19 6.69 -19.71
N ILE A 369 1.09 7.36 -18.56
CA ILE A 369 0.31 6.83 -17.45
C ILE A 369 -1.17 6.86 -17.80
N HIS A 370 -1.80 5.68 -17.79
CA HIS A 370 -3.23 5.52 -18.00
C HIS A 370 -4.00 5.58 -16.68
N PHE A 371 -3.50 4.93 -15.64
CA PHE A 371 -4.10 4.97 -14.30
C PHE A 371 -3.12 4.59 -13.21
N PHE A 372 -3.49 4.95 -11.99
CA PHE A 372 -2.88 4.43 -10.77
C PHE A 372 -3.85 3.46 -10.10
N VAL A 373 -3.29 2.46 -9.40
CA VAL A 373 -4.06 1.65 -8.45
C VAL A 373 -3.71 2.14 -7.05
N GLY A 374 -4.69 2.69 -6.37
CA GLY A 374 -4.56 3.20 -5.00
C GLY A 374 -4.96 2.14 -3.98
N GLY A 375 -4.08 1.83 -3.04
CA GLY A 375 -4.34 0.87 -1.98
C GLY A 375 -3.70 1.27 -0.65
N GLY A 376 -3.83 0.40 0.33
CA GLY A 376 -3.17 0.57 1.62
C GLY A 376 -3.94 1.41 2.64
N ALA A 377 -4.73 2.40 2.22
CA ALA A 377 -5.66 3.18 3.04
C ALA A 377 -6.80 3.71 2.17
N LEU A 378 -7.83 4.27 2.80
CA LEU A 378 -8.93 4.92 2.07
C LEU A 378 -8.39 6.13 1.31
N LEU A 379 -8.84 6.28 0.07
CA LEU A 379 -8.47 7.41 -0.78
C LEU A 379 -9.60 8.42 -0.79
N ASP A 380 -9.31 9.64 -0.40
CA ASP A 380 -10.28 10.74 -0.40
C ASP A 380 -10.96 10.91 -1.77
N ILE A 381 -12.27 11.17 -1.76
CA ILE A 381 -13.07 11.29 -3.00
C ILE A 381 -12.61 12.48 -3.84
N GLU A 382 -12.23 13.61 -3.22
CA GLU A 382 -11.77 14.79 -3.94
C GLU A 382 -10.41 14.53 -4.62
N LEU A 383 -9.57 13.71 -3.99
CA LEU A 383 -8.31 13.26 -4.61
C LEU A 383 -8.57 12.35 -5.82
N GLN A 384 -9.54 11.42 -5.72
CA GLN A 384 -9.98 10.60 -6.86
C GLN A 384 -10.52 11.47 -8.01
N ARG A 385 -11.38 12.46 -7.69
CA ARG A 385 -11.94 13.41 -8.66
C ARG A 385 -10.87 14.25 -9.33
N TYR A 386 -9.90 14.71 -8.56
CA TYR A 386 -8.77 15.49 -9.04
C TYR A 386 -7.97 14.73 -10.09
N PHE A 387 -7.49 13.55 -9.77
CA PHE A 387 -6.68 12.75 -10.69
C PHE A 387 -7.45 12.28 -11.92
N CYS A 388 -8.73 11.98 -11.75
CA CYS A 388 -9.61 11.71 -12.87
C CYS A 388 -9.77 12.94 -13.78
N ALA A 389 -9.90 14.15 -13.23
CA ALA A 389 -10.07 15.38 -13.99
C ALA A 389 -8.84 15.70 -14.85
N ILE A 390 -7.63 15.42 -14.36
CA ILE A 390 -6.38 15.64 -15.12
C ILE A 390 -6.03 14.49 -16.07
N GLY A 391 -6.89 13.46 -16.15
CA GLY A 391 -6.74 12.33 -17.08
C GLY A 391 -5.73 11.27 -16.65
N MET A 392 -5.45 11.14 -15.36
CA MET A 392 -4.63 10.10 -14.74
C MET A 392 -5.38 9.52 -13.54
N PRO A 393 -6.52 8.80 -13.71
CA PRO A 393 -7.37 8.36 -12.62
C PRO A 393 -6.61 7.48 -11.64
N ILE A 394 -6.98 7.58 -10.34
CA ILE A 394 -6.54 6.64 -9.31
C ILE A 394 -7.72 5.75 -8.98
N PHE A 395 -7.57 4.47 -9.24
CA PHE A 395 -8.57 3.46 -8.92
C PHE A 395 -8.32 2.92 -7.52
N GLN A 396 -9.24 3.20 -6.60
CA GLN A 396 -9.20 2.67 -5.25
C GLN A 396 -9.33 1.17 -5.28
N GLY A 397 -8.42 0.46 -4.59
CA GLY A 397 -8.52 -0.95 -4.23
C GLY A 397 -8.50 -1.13 -2.72
N TYR A 398 -9.00 -2.27 -2.27
CA TYR A 398 -8.95 -2.70 -0.89
C TYR A 398 -8.46 -4.15 -0.79
N GLY A 399 -7.68 -4.37 0.24
CA GLY A 399 -7.16 -5.68 0.59
C GLY A 399 -6.26 -5.64 1.82
N LEU A 400 -5.86 -6.80 2.27
CA LEU A 400 -4.98 -7.01 3.43
C LEU A 400 -4.04 -8.18 3.16
N SER A 401 -2.91 -8.21 3.85
CA SER A 401 -1.88 -9.25 3.63
C SER A 401 -2.42 -10.66 3.89
N GLU A 402 -3.36 -10.81 4.82
CA GLU A 402 -4.05 -12.05 5.13
C GLU A 402 -4.95 -12.55 3.97
N ALA A 403 -5.18 -11.72 2.94
CA ALA A 403 -5.93 -12.05 1.71
C ALA A 403 -5.06 -12.00 0.43
N THR A 404 -3.75 -11.89 0.51
CA THR A 404 -2.69 -12.01 -0.54
C THR A 404 -2.72 -11.02 -1.72
N PRO A 405 -2.99 -9.73 -1.65
CA PRO A 405 -3.83 -9.03 -0.71
C PRO A 405 -5.21 -8.65 -1.27
N ILE A 406 -5.49 -8.84 -2.61
CA ILE A 406 -6.56 -8.17 -3.35
C ILE A 406 -7.93 -8.76 -3.03
N ILE A 407 -8.84 -7.92 -2.52
CA ILE A 407 -10.25 -8.27 -2.28
C ILE A 407 -11.17 -7.56 -3.27
N CYS A 408 -10.94 -6.29 -3.54
CA CYS A 408 -11.70 -5.54 -4.53
C CYS A 408 -10.88 -4.39 -5.11
N ALA A 409 -11.25 -3.92 -6.30
CA ALA A 409 -10.68 -2.73 -6.91
C ALA A 409 -11.66 -2.05 -7.87
N ASN A 410 -11.56 -0.72 -7.97
CA ASN A 410 -12.11 0.02 -9.09
C ASN A 410 -11.22 -0.16 -10.32
N ALA A 411 -11.80 -0.02 -11.51
CA ALA A 411 -11.10 -0.10 -12.77
C ALA A 411 -11.76 0.79 -13.83
N GLU A 412 -11.11 0.97 -14.95
CA GLU A 412 -11.66 1.73 -16.08
C GLU A 412 -13.02 1.15 -16.52
N GLY A 413 -13.98 2.03 -16.75
CA GLY A 413 -15.37 1.64 -17.09
C GLY A 413 -16.21 1.07 -15.94
N HIS A 414 -15.61 0.85 -14.79
CA HIS A 414 -16.26 0.22 -13.62
C HIS A 414 -15.95 0.93 -12.30
N ALA A 415 -15.48 2.17 -12.33
CA ALA A 415 -15.15 2.93 -11.12
C ALA A 415 -16.38 3.66 -10.56
N ILE A 416 -16.53 3.61 -9.23
CA ILE A 416 -17.48 4.43 -8.47
C ILE A 416 -16.69 5.20 -7.43
N PHE A 417 -16.75 6.54 -7.47
CA PHE A 417 -16.08 7.38 -6.49
C PHE A 417 -16.56 7.08 -5.07
N GLY A 418 -15.62 6.93 -4.16
CA GLY A 418 -15.87 6.59 -2.76
C GLY A 418 -16.09 5.11 -2.48
N SER A 419 -16.25 4.25 -3.51
CA SER A 419 -16.25 2.80 -3.31
C SER A 419 -14.82 2.27 -3.24
N SER A 420 -14.62 1.15 -2.56
CA SER A 420 -13.36 0.40 -2.58
C SER A 420 -13.22 -0.47 -3.85
N GLY A 421 -14.28 -0.56 -4.65
CA GLY A 421 -14.31 -1.20 -5.95
C GLY A 421 -15.12 -2.49 -6.02
N ARG A 422 -15.04 -3.15 -7.17
CA ARG A 422 -15.70 -4.44 -7.40
C ARG A 422 -14.91 -5.55 -6.74
N VAL A 423 -15.64 -6.43 -6.06
CA VAL A 423 -15.09 -7.67 -5.48
C VAL A 423 -14.50 -8.52 -6.59
N VAL A 424 -13.29 -9.02 -6.38
CA VAL A 424 -12.60 -9.92 -7.32
C VAL A 424 -13.28 -11.28 -7.41
N LYS A 425 -13.00 -12.03 -8.46
CA LYS A 425 -13.61 -13.35 -8.67
C LYS A 425 -12.55 -14.41 -9.00
N PRO A 426 -12.72 -15.64 -8.49
CA PRO A 426 -13.72 -16.08 -7.51
C PRO A 426 -13.37 -15.66 -6.08
N LEU A 427 -14.31 -15.10 -5.34
CA LEU A 427 -14.18 -14.78 -3.92
C LEU A 427 -15.59 -14.74 -3.30
N ASP A 428 -15.80 -15.47 -2.21
CA ASP A 428 -17.00 -15.35 -1.40
C ASP A 428 -16.82 -14.19 -0.41
N ILE A 429 -17.85 -13.36 -0.27
CA ILE A 429 -17.86 -12.23 0.65
C ILE A 429 -19.22 -12.08 1.30
N LYS A 430 -19.23 -11.79 2.58
CA LYS A 430 -20.41 -11.41 3.35
C LYS A 430 -20.09 -10.29 4.32
N ILE A 431 -21.12 -9.60 4.79
CA ILE A 431 -21.03 -8.58 5.83
C ILE A 431 -21.71 -9.14 7.07
N CYS A 432 -21.00 -9.17 8.20
CA CYS A 432 -21.50 -9.76 9.44
C CYS A 432 -21.72 -8.70 10.52
N GLY A 433 -22.77 -8.87 11.31
CA GLY A 433 -23.04 -8.11 12.54
C GLY A 433 -22.13 -8.52 13.70
N GLU A 434 -22.35 -7.91 14.86
CA GLU A 434 -21.55 -8.18 16.08
C GLU A 434 -21.72 -9.62 16.58
N ASP A 435 -22.89 -10.25 16.34
CA ASP A 435 -23.20 -11.64 16.71
C ASP A 435 -22.79 -12.67 15.65
N GLY A 436 -22.12 -12.22 14.57
CA GLY A 436 -21.67 -13.06 13.46
C GLY A 436 -22.74 -13.39 12.40
N GLU A 437 -23.96 -12.89 12.55
CA GLU A 437 -25.05 -13.04 11.56
C GLU A 437 -24.75 -12.24 10.28
N GLU A 438 -25.16 -12.76 9.14
CA GLU A 438 -25.02 -12.05 7.86
C GLU A 438 -26.06 -10.92 7.76
N LEU A 439 -25.58 -9.70 7.51
CA LEU A 439 -26.42 -8.51 7.43
C LEU A 439 -27.01 -8.31 6.02
N PRO A 440 -28.19 -7.68 5.93
CA PRO A 440 -28.79 -7.27 4.66
C PRO A 440 -27.90 -6.33 3.84
N LEU A 441 -28.08 -6.35 2.51
CA LEU A 441 -27.35 -5.46 1.59
C LEU A 441 -27.51 -3.97 1.96
N GLY A 442 -26.40 -3.29 2.08
CA GLY A 442 -26.32 -1.86 2.40
C GLY A 442 -26.18 -1.59 3.91
N GLU A 443 -26.28 -2.59 4.75
CA GLU A 443 -25.98 -2.48 6.18
C GLU A 443 -24.49 -2.64 6.44
N THR A 444 -23.97 -1.92 7.43
CA THR A 444 -22.54 -1.87 7.73
C THR A 444 -22.19 -2.84 8.85
N GLY A 445 -21.27 -3.75 8.58
CA GLY A 445 -20.77 -4.73 9.54
C GLY A 445 -19.31 -5.10 9.24
N GLU A 446 -18.85 -6.21 9.80
CA GLU A 446 -17.54 -6.78 9.49
C GLU A 446 -17.50 -7.38 8.09
N ILE A 447 -16.45 -7.07 7.35
CA ILE A 447 -16.16 -7.69 6.06
C ILE A 447 -15.54 -9.06 6.32
N VAL A 448 -16.21 -10.11 5.86
CA VAL A 448 -15.77 -11.50 6.04
C VAL A 448 -15.67 -12.17 4.67
N ILE A 449 -14.54 -12.81 4.37
CA ILE A 449 -14.26 -13.38 3.05
C ILE A 449 -13.82 -14.84 3.13
N ARG A 450 -14.05 -15.58 2.03
CA ARG A 450 -13.56 -16.94 1.85
C ARG A 450 -13.11 -17.13 0.41
N GLY A 451 -11.89 -17.66 0.22
CA GLY A 451 -11.32 -17.93 -1.10
C GLY A 451 -9.90 -18.49 -1.01
N GLU A 452 -9.39 -18.95 -2.14
CA GLU A 452 -8.04 -19.51 -2.23
C GLU A 452 -6.90 -18.50 -1.97
N ASN A 453 -7.22 -17.20 -1.94
CA ASN A 453 -6.30 -16.13 -1.60
C ASN A 453 -6.18 -15.89 -0.09
N VAL A 454 -6.99 -16.53 0.73
CA VAL A 454 -6.89 -16.42 2.20
C VAL A 454 -5.64 -17.14 2.68
N MET A 455 -4.87 -16.49 3.55
CA MET A 455 -3.65 -17.03 4.14
C MET A 455 -3.85 -18.41 4.78
N ALA A 456 -2.78 -19.18 4.89
CA ALA A 456 -2.81 -20.45 5.63
C ALA A 456 -2.91 -20.25 7.16
N GLY A 457 -2.52 -19.09 7.66
CA GLY A 457 -2.57 -18.74 9.08
C GLY A 457 -1.43 -17.81 9.49
N TYR A 458 -1.24 -17.63 10.79
CA TYR A 458 -0.11 -16.90 11.35
C TYR A 458 0.98 -17.87 11.82
N TRP A 459 2.20 -17.65 11.39
CA TRP A 459 3.36 -18.45 11.78
C TRP A 459 3.54 -18.47 13.30
N LYS A 460 3.61 -19.67 13.89
CA LYS A 460 3.74 -19.91 15.35
C LYS A 460 2.68 -19.21 16.21
N ASN A 461 1.45 -19.00 15.65
CA ASN A 461 0.39 -18.35 16.39
C ASN A 461 -0.99 -18.94 16.02
N ASP A 462 -1.23 -20.20 16.44
CA ASP A 462 -2.46 -20.94 16.16
C ASP A 462 -3.68 -20.27 16.82
N GLU A 463 -3.50 -19.65 18.00
CA GLU A 463 -4.58 -18.95 18.70
C GLU A 463 -5.08 -17.74 17.88
N ALA A 464 -4.14 -16.92 17.35
CA ALA A 464 -4.52 -15.81 16.50
C ALA A 464 -5.11 -16.30 15.16
N THR A 465 -4.61 -17.40 14.62
CA THR A 465 -5.16 -18.02 13.40
C THR A 465 -6.62 -18.45 13.62
N ALA A 466 -6.89 -19.20 14.68
CA ALA A 466 -8.24 -19.67 15.01
C ALA A 466 -9.24 -18.53 15.27
N LYS A 467 -8.77 -17.39 15.82
CA LYS A 467 -9.61 -16.19 16.00
C LYS A 467 -9.86 -15.40 14.71
N THR A 468 -8.98 -15.54 13.74
CA THR A 468 -9.03 -14.76 12.50
C THR A 468 -9.69 -15.54 11.36
N ILE A 469 -9.49 -16.87 11.32
CA ILE A 469 -10.11 -17.76 10.35
C ILE A 469 -11.06 -18.69 11.10
N VAL A 470 -12.37 -18.45 10.95
CA VAL A 470 -13.43 -19.21 11.61
C VAL A 470 -14.26 -19.91 10.53
N ASP A 471 -14.37 -21.23 10.60
CA ASP A 471 -15.11 -22.06 9.63
C ASP A 471 -14.71 -21.80 8.16
N GLY A 472 -13.41 -21.53 7.92
CA GLY A 472 -12.86 -21.21 6.60
C GLY A 472 -13.15 -19.79 6.12
N TRP A 473 -13.72 -18.94 6.95
CA TRP A 473 -13.94 -17.54 6.67
C TRP A 473 -12.92 -16.67 7.38
N LEU A 474 -12.28 -15.78 6.63
CA LEU A 474 -11.37 -14.77 7.15
C LEU A 474 -12.17 -13.57 7.68
N HIS A 475 -12.09 -13.33 8.98
CA HIS A 475 -12.58 -12.14 9.65
C HIS A 475 -11.54 -11.04 9.49
N THR A 476 -11.83 -10.04 8.65
CA THR A 476 -10.85 -9.01 8.28
C THR A 476 -10.59 -7.99 9.39
N GLY A 477 -11.54 -7.84 10.31
CA GLY A 477 -11.54 -6.77 11.31
C GLY A 477 -11.82 -5.39 10.71
N ASP A 478 -12.09 -5.30 9.40
CA ASP A 478 -12.46 -4.08 8.70
C ASP A 478 -13.98 -3.98 8.58
N ARG A 479 -14.52 -2.76 8.68
CA ARG A 479 -15.96 -2.48 8.53
C ARG A 479 -16.28 -2.04 7.12
N GLY A 480 -17.43 -2.47 6.63
CA GLY A 480 -17.91 -2.04 5.32
C GLY A 480 -19.31 -2.54 5.03
N TYR A 481 -19.76 -2.28 3.81
CA TYR A 481 -21.04 -2.75 3.30
C TYR A 481 -20.96 -3.04 1.81
N LEU A 482 -21.78 -3.97 1.34
CA LEU A 482 -21.99 -4.20 -0.09
C LEU A 482 -23.06 -3.21 -0.60
N TYR A 483 -22.80 -2.62 -1.77
CA TYR A 483 -23.66 -1.58 -2.30
C TYR A 483 -25.04 -2.10 -2.68
N LYS A 484 -26.09 -1.58 -2.09
CA LYS A 484 -27.47 -2.06 -2.26
C LYS A 484 -27.94 -2.09 -3.72
N LYS A 485 -27.47 -1.15 -4.56
CA LYS A 485 -27.85 -1.08 -5.98
C LYS A 485 -27.03 -2.01 -6.87
N ASP A 486 -25.83 -2.38 -6.45
CA ASP A 486 -24.96 -3.32 -7.14
C ASP A 486 -24.04 -4.01 -6.11
N PRO A 487 -24.43 -5.21 -5.62
CA PRO A 487 -23.68 -5.92 -4.56
C PRO A 487 -22.28 -6.36 -4.96
N ARG A 488 -21.89 -6.16 -6.20
CA ARG A 488 -20.51 -6.39 -6.63
C ARG A 488 -19.52 -5.34 -6.09
N TYR A 489 -20.01 -4.18 -5.60
CA TYR A 489 -19.18 -3.12 -5.07
C TYR A 489 -19.16 -3.13 -3.56
N LEU A 490 -17.92 -3.08 -3.02
CA LEU A 490 -17.64 -2.96 -1.60
C LEU A 490 -17.33 -1.51 -1.23
N TYR A 491 -17.85 -1.08 -0.09
CA TYR A 491 -17.48 0.18 0.57
C TYR A 491 -16.86 -0.16 1.91
N VAL A 492 -15.56 0.10 2.07
CA VAL A 492 -14.87 0.00 3.36
C VAL A 492 -15.04 1.32 4.10
N THR A 493 -15.44 1.26 5.36
CA THR A 493 -15.75 2.43 6.18
C THR A 493 -14.80 2.62 7.37
N GLY A 494 -13.88 1.69 7.61
CA GLY A 494 -12.87 1.77 8.68
C GLY A 494 -12.60 0.42 9.33
N ARG A 495 -12.02 0.44 10.54
CA ARG A 495 -11.66 -0.75 11.30
C ARG A 495 -12.40 -0.86 12.62
N PHE A 496 -12.79 -2.08 13.01
CA PHE A 496 -13.41 -2.30 14.33
C PHE A 496 -12.49 -1.92 15.49
N LYS A 497 -11.20 -2.22 15.40
CA LYS A 497 -10.20 -1.91 16.45
C LYS A 497 -9.82 -0.43 16.54
N SER A 498 -10.15 0.37 15.52
CA SER A 498 -9.86 1.81 15.49
C SER A 498 -11.08 2.65 15.84
N LEU A 499 -12.20 2.03 16.21
CA LEU A 499 -13.41 2.77 16.55
C LEU A 499 -13.17 3.63 17.79
N LEU A 500 -13.52 4.90 17.68
CA LEU A 500 -13.66 5.79 18.80
C LEU A 500 -15.04 5.62 19.43
N ILE A 501 -15.13 5.84 20.72
CA ILE A 501 -16.39 5.76 21.47
C ILE A 501 -16.68 7.14 22.03
N SER A 502 -17.77 7.75 21.58
CA SER A 502 -18.23 9.04 22.13
C SER A 502 -18.83 8.88 23.54
N SER A 503 -19.06 9.98 24.23
CA SER A 503 -19.60 10.00 25.58
C SER A 503 -21.00 9.36 25.69
N ASP A 504 -21.77 9.33 24.60
CA ASP A 504 -23.09 8.68 24.49
C ASP A 504 -23.00 7.19 24.11
N GLY A 505 -21.78 6.65 23.97
CA GLY A 505 -21.54 5.25 23.63
C GLY A 505 -21.57 4.95 22.13
N GLU A 506 -21.78 5.97 21.26
CA GLU A 506 -21.72 5.74 19.80
C GLU A 506 -20.30 5.39 19.36
N LYS A 507 -20.18 4.31 18.60
CA LYS A 507 -18.93 3.87 17.99
C LYS A 507 -18.80 4.44 16.59
N TYR A 508 -17.70 5.13 16.25
CA TYR A 508 -17.45 5.70 14.95
C TYR A 508 -15.99 5.54 14.50
N SER A 509 -15.79 5.45 13.18
CA SER A 509 -14.44 5.34 12.61
C SER A 509 -13.81 6.73 12.47
N PRO A 510 -12.60 6.95 13.03
CA PRO A 510 -11.89 8.21 12.89
C PRO A 510 -11.26 8.42 11.51
N GLU A 511 -10.95 7.33 10.81
CA GLU A 511 -10.07 7.32 9.64
C GLU A 511 -10.57 8.25 8.52
N GLY A 512 -11.89 8.25 8.26
CA GLY A 512 -12.47 9.12 7.22
C GLY A 512 -12.25 10.61 7.47
N TYR A 513 -12.41 11.08 8.70
CA TYR A 513 -12.16 12.47 9.06
C TYR A 513 -10.66 12.79 9.08
N GLU A 514 -9.84 11.91 9.64
CA GLU A 514 -8.39 12.07 9.73
C GLU A 514 -7.77 12.23 8.34
N ASP A 515 -8.10 11.33 7.43
CA ASP A 515 -7.63 11.39 6.06
C ASP A 515 -8.15 12.64 5.35
N SER A 516 -9.44 12.96 5.50
CA SER A 516 -10.04 14.12 4.87
C SER A 516 -9.40 15.43 5.37
N LEU A 517 -9.13 15.57 6.67
CA LEU A 517 -8.49 16.76 7.24
C LEU A 517 -7.06 16.93 6.72
N ALA A 518 -6.27 15.85 6.69
CA ALA A 518 -4.92 15.90 6.16
C ALA A 518 -4.89 16.12 4.63
N ASP A 519 -5.86 15.56 3.90
CA ASP A 519 -5.94 15.64 2.43
C ASP A 519 -6.36 17.02 1.93
N ASN A 520 -7.25 17.68 2.64
CA ASN A 520 -7.80 18.97 2.26
C ASN A 520 -7.04 20.17 2.86
N SER A 521 -6.10 19.93 3.77
CA SER A 521 -5.28 20.97 4.39
C SER A 521 -3.87 21.03 3.80
N LYS A 522 -3.36 22.22 3.56
CA LYS A 522 -1.93 22.44 3.28
C LYS A 522 -1.11 22.71 4.55
N PHE A 523 -1.77 22.86 5.69
CA PHE A 523 -1.19 23.24 6.98
C PHE A 523 -1.07 22.08 7.96
N ILE A 524 -1.69 20.94 7.62
CA ILE A 524 -1.69 19.72 8.44
C ILE A 524 -1.17 18.58 7.58
N ASP A 525 -0.13 17.89 8.05
CA ASP A 525 0.49 16.78 7.32
C ASP A 525 -0.07 15.42 7.72
N ALA A 526 -0.51 15.25 8.97
CA ALA A 526 -1.10 14.03 9.49
C ALA A 526 -1.95 14.30 10.72
N THR A 527 -2.95 13.46 10.97
CA THR A 527 -3.83 13.57 12.14
C THR A 527 -4.18 12.23 12.75
N VAL A 528 -4.43 12.23 14.06
CA VAL A 528 -5.03 11.12 14.81
C VAL A 528 -6.11 11.68 15.72
N LEU A 529 -7.33 11.19 15.61
CA LEU A 529 -8.42 11.49 16.55
C LEU A 529 -8.33 10.59 17.76
N TYR A 530 -8.75 11.10 18.89
CA TYR A 530 -8.91 10.35 20.12
C TYR A 530 -10.25 10.65 20.78
N ASN A 531 -10.97 9.60 21.12
CA ASN A 531 -12.13 9.62 22.01
C ASN A 531 -12.34 8.21 22.57
N ASN A 532 -12.44 8.11 23.88
CA ASN A 532 -12.75 6.88 24.58
C ASN A 532 -13.74 7.19 25.71
N GLN A 533 -15.02 7.37 25.35
CA GLN A 533 -16.07 7.85 26.24
C GLN A 533 -15.73 9.18 26.93
N SER A 534 -14.87 9.97 26.25
CA SER A 534 -14.46 11.29 26.72
C SER A 534 -15.53 12.35 26.42
N PRO A 535 -15.54 13.50 27.13
CA PRO A 535 -16.55 14.54 26.91
C PRO A 535 -16.62 15.06 25.48
N TYR A 536 -15.52 14.97 24.73
CA TYR A 536 -15.42 15.35 23.32
C TYR A 536 -14.22 14.70 22.65
N THR A 537 -14.22 14.72 21.35
CA THR A 537 -13.11 14.25 20.51
C THR A 537 -11.96 15.25 20.52
N VAL A 538 -10.73 14.73 20.64
CA VAL A 538 -9.48 15.49 20.51
C VAL A 538 -8.78 15.09 19.22
N VAL A 539 -8.14 16.02 18.51
CA VAL A 539 -7.27 15.74 17.38
C VAL A 539 -5.81 16.00 17.74
N VAL A 540 -4.94 15.03 17.54
CA VAL A 540 -3.48 15.21 17.50
C VAL A 540 -3.12 15.55 16.06
N ALA A 541 -2.70 16.78 15.78
CA ALA A 541 -2.40 17.27 14.44
C ALA A 541 -0.89 17.54 14.27
N VAL A 542 -0.30 16.97 13.23
CA VAL A 542 1.08 17.27 12.82
C VAL A 542 1.05 18.51 11.93
N PRO A 543 1.60 19.66 12.39
CA PRO A 543 1.56 20.89 11.62
C PRO A 543 2.60 20.89 10.48
N ASN A 544 2.23 21.42 9.33
CA ASN A 544 3.19 21.80 8.31
C ASN A 544 3.79 23.17 8.67
N LYS A 545 4.84 23.15 9.50
CA LYS A 545 5.45 24.37 10.05
C LYS A 545 5.91 25.35 8.98
N THR A 546 6.43 24.86 7.87
CA THR A 546 6.89 25.71 6.76
C THR A 546 5.70 26.45 6.13
N ALA A 547 4.63 25.75 5.80
CA ALA A 547 3.45 26.36 5.18
C ALA A 547 2.75 27.34 6.13
N LEU A 548 2.71 27.03 7.43
CA LEU A 548 2.16 27.92 8.47
C LEU A 548 3.00 29.19 8.61
N ALA A 549 4.34 29.06 8.72
CA ALA A 549 5.24 30.21 8.81
C ALA A 549 5.14 31.13 7.59
N ASP A 550 5.06 30.55 6.38
CA ASP A 550 4.90 31.34 5.15
C ASP A 550 3.56 32.08 5.13
N ALA A 551 2.48 31.43 5.58
CA ALA A 551 1.16 32.07 5.64
C ALA A 551 1.09 33.21 6.66
N VAL A 552 1.76 33.09 7.79
CA VAL A 552 1.85 34.13 8.83
C VAL A 552 2.73 35.30 8.37
N LYS A 553 3.87 35.02 7.75
CA LYS A 553 4.72 36.04 7.13
C LYS A 553 3.99 36.83 6.06
N ALA A 554 3.16 36.18 5.26
CA ALA A 554 2.33 36.84 4.25
C ALA A 554 1.31 37.82 4.86
N LYS A 555 0.96 37.66 6.14
CA LYS A 555 0.13 38.59 6.92
C LYS A 555 0.96 39.68 7.64
N GLY A 556 2.27 39.74 7.44
CA GLY A 556 3.16 40.70 8.06
C GLY A 556 3.56 40.39 9.50
N LEU A 557 3.31 39.16 9.97
CA LEU A 557 3.65 38.71 11.32
C LEU A 557 4.94 37.86 11.32
N ASP A 558 5.70 37.95 12.42
CA ASP A 558 6.85 37.08 12.63
C ASP A 558 6.41 35.76 13.31
N PRO A 559 6.59 34.59 12.67
CA PRO A 559 6.24 33.29 13.23
C PRO A 559 6.86 32.97 14.59
N ALA A 560 8.00 33.55 14.93
CA ALA A 560 8.70 33.32 16.18
C ALA A 560 8.05 34.03 17.38
N THR A 561 7.29 35.09 17.14
CA THR A 561 6.60 35.85 18.19
C THR A 561 5.38 35.14 18.73
N LEU A 562 4.91 35.49 19.92
CA LEU A 562 3.68 34.96 20.50
C LEU A 562 2.47 35.21 19.58
N GLU A 563 2.40 36.39 18.96
CA GLU A 563 1.34 36.74 18.01
C GLU A 563 1.41 35.87 16.74
N GLY A 564 2.59 35.65 16.20
CA GLY A 564 2.81 34.76 15.05
C GLY A 564 2.43 33.31 15.36
N LYS A 565 2.80 32.80 16.55
CA LYS A 565 2.40 31.46 17.01
C LYS A 565 0.90 31.31 17.17
N LYS A 566 0.22 32.29 17.75
CA LYS A 566 -1.24 32.32 17.85
C LYS A 566 -1.89 32.31 16.45
N ALA A 567 -1.38 33.13 15.54
CA ALA A 567 -1.87 33.16 14.16
C ALA A 567 -1.68 31.80 13.42
N MET A 568 -0.60 31.05 13.70
CA MET A 568 -0.43 29.69 13.18
C MET A 568 -1.47 28.72 13.78
N LEU A 569 -1.75 28.83 15.07
CA LEU A 569 -2.78 28.01 15.74
C LEU A 569 -4.19 28.33 15.20
N ASP A 570 -4.51 29.60 14.95
CA ASP A 570 -5.77 30.01 14.33
C ASP A 570 -5.97 29.39 12.95
N ILE A 571 -4.90 29.26 12.17
CA ILE A 571 -4.96 28.59 10.88
C ILE A 571 -5.28 27.10 11.06
N LEU A 572 -4.67 26.41 12.02
CA LEU A 572 -4.99 25.00 12.31
C LEU A 572 -6.44 24.82 12.78
N GLN A 573 -6.93 25.74 13.63
CA GLN A 573 -8.34 25.72 14.07
C GLN A 573 -9.28 25.91 12.90
N ALA A 574 -8.98 26.85 12.00
CA ALA A 574 -9.80 27.11 10.81
C ALA A 574 -9.88 25.90 9.86
N GLU A 575 -8.82 25.10 9.75
CA GLU A 575 -8.83 23.85 8.98
C GLU A 575 -9.80 22.82 9.62
N CYS A 576 -9.84 22.70 10.94
CA CYS A 576 -10.80 21.86 11.64
C CYS A 576 -12.23 22.39 11.51
N ASP A 577 -12.42 23.69 11.65
CA ASP A 577 -13.72 24.36 11.58
C ASP A 577 -14.32 24.35 10.17
N ALA A 578 -13.50 24.10 9.13
CA ALA A 578 -13.99 23.92 7.77
C ALA A 578 -15.01 22.77 7.63
N TYR A 579 -15.06 21.83 8.57
CA TYR A 579 -16.01 20.71 8.62
C TYR A 579 -17.26 21.01 9.45
N ARG A 580 -17.29 22.09 10.22
CA ARG A 580 -18.42 22.52 11.04
C ARG A 580 -19.52 23.18 10.19
N PRO A 581 -20.73 23.35 10.73
CA PRO A 581 -21.80 24.07 10.05
C PRO A 581 -21.34 25.44 9.51
N GLY A 582 -21.59 25.66 8.22
CA GLY A 582 -21.13 26.87 7.51
C GLY A 582 -19.72 26.80 6.93
N GLY A 583 -18.93 25.78 7.27
CA GLY A 583 -17.60 25.56 6.69
C GLY A 583 -17.65 24.91 5.30
N LYS A 584 -16.51 24.96 4.59
CA LYS A 584 -16.33 24.45 3.23
C LYS A 584 -16.69 22.97 3.05
N HIS A 585 -16.47 22.18 4.09
CA HIS A 585 -16.69 20.74 4.13
C HIS A 585 -17.83 20.33 5.06
N SER A 586 -18.74 21.28 5.36
CA SER A 586 -19.89 21.06 6.23
C SER A 586 -20.75 19.90 5.75
N GLY A 587 -21.19 19.04 6.70
CA GLY A 587 -22.06 17.90 6.41
C GLY A 587 -21.34 16.65 5.89
N MET A 588 -20.00 16.67 5.75
CA MET A 588 -19.23 15.46 5.40
C MET A 588 -19.20 14.43 6.55
N PHE A 589 -19.20 14.92 7.79
CA PHE A 589 -19.18 14.10 8.99
C PHE A 589 -20.19 14.61 10.01
N PRO A 590 -20.75 13.75 10.88
CA PRO A 590 -21.59 14.17 12.00
C PRO A 590 -20.84 15.13 12.92
N GLU A 591 -21.48 16.20 13.37
CA GLU A 591 -20.84 17.23 14.19
C GLU A 591 -20.21 16.68 15.49
N LYS A 592 -20.84 15.70 16.12
CA LYS A 592 -20.36 15.07 17.35
C LYS A 592 -19.04 14.27 17.17
N TRP A 593 -18.66 13.92 15.95
CA TRP A 593 -17.39 13.28 15.66
C TRP A 593 -16.24 14.29 15.53
N LEU A 594 -16.59 15.55 15.24
CA LEU A 594 -15.60 16.60 14.99
C LEU A 594 -14.84 16.95 16.29
N PRO A 595 -13.51 17.17 16.21
CA PRO A 595 -12.71 17.47 17.38
C PRO A 595 -13.10 18.83 17.98
N ALA A 596 -13.15 18.88 19.32
CA ALA A 596 -13.38 20.10 20.07
C ALA A 596 -12.11 20.67 20.71
N ALA A 597 -10.99 19.94 20.63
CA ALA A 597 -9.68 20.39 21.06
C ALA A 597 -8.59 19.89 20.13
N ILE A 598 -7.53 20.69 19.97
CA ILE A 598 -6.36 20.38 19.15
C ILE A 598 -5.15 20.18 20.03
N VAL A 599 -4.46 19.08 19.88
CA VAL A 599 -3.10 18.82 20.37
C VAL A 599 -2.14 18.99 19.19
N VAL A 600 -1.31 20.02 19.23
CA VAL A 600 -0.28 20.22 18.22
C VAL A 600 0.85 19.24 18.44
N ALA A 601 1.14 18.39 17.49
CA ALA A 601 2.24 17.44 17.58
C ALA A 601 3.60 18.18 17.45
N GLY A 602 4.41 18.11 18.48
CA GLY A 602 5.77 18.68 18.48
C GLY A 602 6.76 17.88 17.64
N VAL A 603 6.48 16.58 17.47
CA VAL A 603 7.29 15.64 16.69
C VAL A 603 6.43 15.05 15.58
N PRO A 604 6.89 15.06 14.31
CA PRO A 604 6.14 14.46 13.22
C PRO A 604 6.06 12.93 13.38
N PHE A 605 4.98 12.31 12.87
CA PHE A 605 4.88 10.86 12.85
C PHE A 605 5.87 10.31 11.81
N SER A 606 6.68 9.34 12.21
CA SER A 606 7.70 8.73 11.36
C SER A 606 7.92 7.26 11.69
N GLU A 607 8.61 6.56 10.81
CA GLU A 607 9.04 5.19 11.05
C GLU A 607 10.11 5.12 12.16
N GLN A 608 10.96 6.13 12.24
CA GLN A 608 12.05 6.21 13.24
C GLN A 608 11.52 6.25 14.66
N ASN A 609 10.41 6.96 14.90
CA ASN A 609 9.76 7.00 16.23
C ASN A 609 8.66 5.95 16.40
N GLY A 610 8.48 5.10 15.39
CA GLY A 610 7.51 4.01 15.38
C GLY A 610 6.05 4.44 15.27
N MET A 611 5.76 5.73 15.10
CA MET A 611 4.39 6.24 14.92
C MET A 611 3.86 6.02 13.51
N MET A 612 4.74 5.69 12.56
CA MET A 612 4.37 5.17 11.24
C MET A 612 5.03 3.81 11.02
N ASN A 613 4.40 2.97 10.22
CA ASN A 613 5.00 1.71 9.79
C ASN A 613 5.76 1.89 8.46
N SER A 614 6.43 0.81 7.99
CA SER A 614 7.20 0.79 6.73
C SER A 614 6.37 1.09 5.47
N THR A 615 5.05 1.01 5.55
CA THR A 615 4.12 1.38 4.48
C THR A 615 3.55 2.78 4.63
N SER A 616 4.16 3.61 5.49
CA SER A 616 3.73 4.97 5.80
C SER A 616 2.31 5.07 6.38
N LYS A 617 1.82 4.01 7.04
CA LYS A 617 0.56 4.02 7.80
C LYS A 617 0.82 4.43 9.24
N ILE A 618 -0.07 5.26 9.80
CA ILE A 618 -0.02 5.68 11.19
C ILE A 618 -0.31 4.48 12.10
N VAL A 619 0.55 4.27 13.09
CA VAL A 619 0.37 3.27 14.15
C VAL A 619 -0.32 3.95 15.32
N ARG A 620 -1.66 4.03 15.27
CA ARG A 620 -2.53 4.77 16.21
C ARG A 620 -2.15 4.56 17.66
N GLY A 621 -2.06 3.31 18.12
CA GLY A 621 -1.76 3.03 19.53
C GLY A 621 -0.38 3.55 20.00
N LYS A 622 0.60 3.68 19.10
CA LYS A 622 1.89 4.32 19.44
C LYS A 622 1.77 5.84 19.51
N VAL A 623 0.96 6.45 18.65
CA VAL A 623 0.68 7.89 18.70
C VAL A 623 -0.09 8.23 19.97
N GLU A 624 -1.15 7.49 20.27
CA GLU A 624 -1.96 7.66 21.50
C GLU A 624 -1.12 7.52 22.76
N LYS A 625 -0.27 6.50 22.82
CA LYS A 625 0.64 6.28 23.96
C LYS A 625 1.67 7.41 24.11
N PHE A 626 2.25 7.87 22.99
CA PHE A 626 3.26 8.93 23.02
C PHE A 626 2.67 10.28 23.43
N TYR A 627 1.45 10.58 22.98
CA TYR A 627 0.75 11.83 23.29
C TYR A 627 -0.27 11.71 24.43
N ALA A 628 -0.26 10.61 25.22
CA ALA A 628 -1.25 10.36 26.27
C ALA A 628 -1.41 11.55 27.23
N ASP A 629 -0.31 12.05 27.81
CA ASP A 629 -0.33 13.20 28.73
C ASP A 629 -0.84 14.50 28.07
N ARG A 630 -0.64 14.63 26.76
CA ARG A 630 -1.10 15.78 25.99
C ARG A 630 -2.60 15.68 25.68
N ILE A 631 -3.07 14.47 25.40
CA ILE A 631 -4.49 14.15 25.16
C ILE A 631 -5.27 14.34 26.46
N GLU A 632 -4.77 13.82 27.60
CA GLU A 632 -5.40 14.03 28.91
C GLU A 632 -5.46 15.52 29.28
N TYR A 633 -4.37 16.25 29.07
CA TYR A 633 -4.35 17.69 29.29
C TYR A 633 -5.38 18.41 28.42
N ALA A 634 -5.52 18.03 27.15
CA ALA A 634 -6.51 18.61 26.24
C ALA A 634 -7.97 18.34 26.66
N MET A 635 -8.21 17.39 27.59
CA MET A 635 -9.53 17.14 28.19
C MET A 635 -9.84 18.08 29.38
N THR A 636 -8.87 18.86 29.85
CA THR A 636 -9.07 19.89 30.86
C THR A 636 -9.52 21.21 30.25
N PRO A 637 -10.18 22.11 31.02
CA PRO A 637 -10.53 23.44 30.53
C PRO A 637 -9.33 24.25 30.02
N GLU A 638 -8.19 24.16 30.68
CA GLU A 638 -6.95 24.84 30.28
C GLU A 638 -6.34 24.25 29.03
N GLY A 639 -6.28 22.92 28.94
CA GLY A 639 -5.72 22.23 27.78
C GLY A 639 -6.61 22.29 26.54
N LYS A 640 -7.92 22.53 26.71
CA LYS A 640 -8.86 22.75 25.64
C LYS A 640 -8.65 24.11 24.94
N ASP A 641 -8.07 25.08 25.67
CA ASP A 641 -7.69 26.37 25.07
C ASP A 641 -6.69 26.13 23.95
N LEU A 642 -6.98 26.64 22.76
CA LEU A 642 -6.10 26.52 21.59
C LEU A 642 -4.70 27.08 21.87
N TYR A 643 -4.63 28.18 22.63
CA TYR A 643 -3.40 28.88 22.96
C TYR A 643 -2.72 28.39 24.25
N ASN A 644 -3.05 27.17 24.71
CA ASN A 644 -2.41 26.60 25.87
C ASN A 644 -0.87 26.52 25.71
N PRO A 645 -0.09 26.57 26.81
CA PRO A 645 1.37 26.61 26.75
C PRO A 645 2.00 25.49 25.91
N LYS A 646 1.44 24.28 26.00
CA LYS A 646 1.96 23.10 25.28
C LYS A 646 1.76 23.20 23.76
N ASN A 647 0.68 23.81 23.28
CA ASN A 647 0.46 24.05 21.87
C ASN A 647 1.37 25.18 21.35
N LEU A 648 1.53 26.26 22.12
CA LEU A 648 2.43 27.38 21.80
C LEU A 648 3.90 26.94 21.73
N GLU A 649 4.30 25.97 22.55
CA GLU A 649 5.63 25.35 22.50
C GLU A 649 5.79 24.49 21.25
N SER A 650 4.81 23.63 20.95
CA SER A 650 4.90 22.65 19.87
C SER A 650 4.82 23.25 18.47
N ILE A 651 4.15 24.40 18.30
CA ILE A 651 4.00 25.07 17.00
C ILE A 651 5.28 25.82 16.58
N SER A 652 6.20 26.01 17.48
CA SER A 652 7.48 26.72 17.27
C SER A 652 8.43 26.02 16.31
#